data_63d035884b68788b9bb27710de794557
#
_entry.id   63d035884b68788b9bb27710de794557
#
_cell.length_a   1.000
_cell.length_b   1.000
_cell.length_c   1.000
_cell.angle_alpha   90.00
_cell.angle_beta   90.00
_cell.angle_gamma   90.00
#
_symmetry.space_group_name_H-M   'P 1'
#
loop_
_entity.id
_entity.type
_entity.pdbx_description
1 polymer ?
#
loop_
_entity_poly.entity_id
_entity_poly.type
_entity_poly.pdbx_seq_one_letter_code
_entity_poly.pdbx_strand_id
1 'polypeptide(L)'
;MLPRAVSFGLFCRCAVLLAVATLLNSCQSPTRAVDWSQYDGPGARYFQQDEVSFPHVPDPIEPFNRAVSIFNHGLMTWIVRPIHSVYWFVTPTILQTGISNGLDNARFPQRLVGNFLQGKLSNAASETGRFLINSTVGLGGLIEVAEPIFGLSPQREDVGQAFGRWGWQHSTYLQLPLLGPTTVRDGIGLIGDAAVNPLTYVTWASTIQNASEVTIAYPTYARFVESNFDPYELGRLLFVLDRELSIADAPSPGLAQASGQAETLGIVYLEPEDPRFLDRSDTYEVQVPVARERLPYTCWIQDEAAPLIFLLPGTSGYRLADSTVAVAERAFGRGASVVTISGSFNHEFLAGGTTNPVPGFLPDDAADVYSALNLVAADLERRYPGRFEENILLGLSLGGMQTLYLAATENPTLPEHVKFDLFVAINAPVDTKHAITTLDRFYNSPLEYEPHQRPYKIRRTLRKALDAVRGMTDAHAPLNFSPSEAEFLIGLAFRTIIRDVIYQAQEQRDFGVLKTVRGNWTRTAPYREILQFSFMEYFYAFVLPYYAEIRPDVTFDETGAEHLLAACDLRAYAAKLCGNPKVLYFGNKNDSLLSPADVAWLQTEWSADQVVLFERGGHMGNLHRDDVQGVIAAVLEHAIAQQTETPPK
;
A
#
# COMPACT_ATOMS: atom_id res chain seq x y z
N MET A 1 -6.75 40.20 36.70
CA MET A 1 -6.85 40.69 35.31
C MET A 1 -6.73 39.49 34.37
N LEU A 2 -7.84 39.00 33.90
CA LEU A 2 -7.91 37.88 32.95
C LEU A 2 -7.72 38.41 31.50
N PRO A 3 -6.90 37.82 30.65
CA PRO A 3 -6.87 38.20 29.24
C PRO A 3 -8.11 37.67 28.53
N ARG A 4 -8.69 38.53 27.72
CA ARG A 4 -9.90 38.37 26.94
C ARG A 4 -9.82 37.09 26.05
N ALA A 5 -10.83 36.28 26.14
CA ALA A 5 -11.15 35.24 25.19
C ALA A 5 -11.24 35.83 23.77
N VAL A 6 -10.28 35.48 22.91
CA VAL A 6 -10.39 35.69 21.46
C VAL A 6 -11.56 34.83 20.98
N SER A 7 -12.62 35.49 20.54
CA SER A 7 -13.89 34.84 20.28
C SER A 7 -13.76 33.83 19.13
N PHE A 8 -14.16 32.60 19.40
CA PHE A 8 -14.35 31.51 18.43
C PHE A 8 -15.15 31.96 17.18
N GLY A 9 -15.99 33.00 17.32
CA GLY A 9 -16.72 33.64 16.22
C GLY A 9 -15.87 34.36 15.17
N LEU A 10 -14.65 34.83 15.52
CA LEU A 10 -13.77 35.50 14.55
C LEU A 10 -13.05 34.44 13.66
N PHE A 11 -12.68 33.30 14.24
CA PHE A 11 -12.05 32.18 13.51
C PHE A 11 -13.03 31.55 12.50
N CYS A 12 -14.29 31.35 12.90
CA CYS A 12 -15.34 30.86 11.98
C CYS A 12 -15.63 31.86 10.85
N ARG A 13 -15.64 33.19 11.11
CA ARG A 13 -15.84 34.19 10.07
C ARG A 13 -14.70 34.29 9.08
N CYS A 14 -13.46 34.14 9.53
CA CYS A 14 -12.30 34.08 8.62
C CYS A 14 -12.28 32.80 7.76
N ALA A 15 -12.63 31.66 8.33
CA ALA A 15 -12.71 30.39 7.59
C ALA A 15 -13.84 30.41 6.53
N VAL A 16 -15.00 31.01 6.84
CA VAL A 16 -16.11 31.19 5.89
C VAL A 16 -15.76 32.18 4.79
N LEU A 17 -15.09 33.29 5.11
CA LEU A 17 -14.67 34.28 4.11
C LEU A 17 -13.55 33.73 3.19
N LEU A 18 -12.63 32.94 3.71
CA LEU A 18 -11.63 32.23 2.88
C LEU A 18 -12.30 31.18 1.99
N ALA A 19 -13.27 30.42 2.51
CA ALA A 19 -14.03 29.44 1.71
C ALA A 19 -14.83 30.09 0.58
N VAL A 20 -15.44 31.26 0.83
CA VAL A 20 -16.17 32.04 -0.19
C VAL A 20 -15.22 32.64 -1.23
N ALA A 21 -14.06 33.15 -0.82
CA ALA A 21 -13.05 33.68 -1.74
C ALA A 21 -12.43 32.58 -2.63
N THR A 22 -12.29 31.35 -2.12
CA THR A 22 -11.79 30.19 -2.90
C THR A 22 -12.85 29.61 -3.84
N LEU A 23 -14.14 29.70 -3.50
CA LEU A 23 -15.25 29.31 -4.37
C LEU A 23 -15.34 30.19 -5.64
N LEU A 24 -14.88 31.44 -5.58
CA LEU A 24 -14.83 32.34 -6.73
C LEU A 24 -13.61 32.10 -7.65
N ASN A 25 -12.58 31.39 -7.18
CA ASN A 25 -11.36 31.09 -7.95
C ASN A 25 -11.26 29.63 -8.44
N SER A 26 -12.27 28.80 -8.22
CA SER A 26 -12.26 27.38 -8.62
C SER A 26 -12.40 27.13 -10.13
N CYS A 27 -12.43 28.18 -10.96
CA CYS A 27 -12.30 28.12 -12.41
C CYS A 27 -10.83 28.23 -12.88
N GLN A 28 -9.88 27.63 -12.17
CA GLN A 28 -8.56 27.45 -12.77
C GLN A 28 -8.63 26.31 -13.77
N SER A 29 -8.35 26.66 -15.02
CA SER A 29 -8.16 25.69 -16.11
C SER A 29 -7.23 24.58 -15.66
N PRO A 30 -7.52 23.30 -15.98
CA PRO A 30 -6.62 22.22 -15.64
C PRO A 30 -5.22 22.58 -16.18
N THR A 31 -4.21 22.55 -15.32
CA THR A 31 -2.83 22.64 -15.77
C THR A 31 -2.68 21.63 -16.90
N ARG A 32 -2.29 22.12 -18.05
CA ARG A 32 -2.17 21.30 -19.26
C ARG A 32 -1.28 20.11 -18.94
N ALA A 33 -1.78 18.91 -19.17
CA ALA A 33 -0.97 17.71 -19.26
C ALA A 33 0.24 17.99 -20.17
N VAL A 34 1.37 17.40 -19.87
CA VAL A 34 2.52 17.49 -20.76
C VAL A 34 2.08 16.87 -22.09
N ASP A 35 2.11 17.65 -23.17
CA ASP A 35 1.80 17.14 -24.50
C ASP A 35 3.04 16.45 -25.06
N TRP A 36 3.02 15.13 -25.05
CA TRP A 36 4.05 14.26 -25.58
C TRP A 36 3.83 13.88 -27.05
N SER A 37 2.78 14.39 -27.71
CA SER A 37 2.44 14.03 -29.10
C SER A 37 3.55 14.36 -30.11
N GLN A 38 4.45 15.27 -29.78
CA GLN A 38 5.60 15.67 -30.61
C GLN A 38 6.94 15.13 -30.12
N TYR A 39 6.92 14.27 -29.07
CA TYR A 39 8.14 13.65 -28.61
C TYR A 39 8.61 12.59 -29.63
N ASP A 40 9.84 12.75 -30.14
CA ASP A 40 10.46 11.90 -31.16
C ASP A 40 11.74 11.20 -30.66
N GLY A 41 12.01 11.30 -29.36
CA GLY A 41 13.13 10.65 -28.70
C GLY A 41 12.93 9.15 -28.46
N PRO A 42 13.92 8.48 -27.80
CA PRO A 42 13.82 7.07 -27.46
C PRO A 42 12.52 6.76 -26.70
N GLY A 43 11.86 5.64 -27.04
CA GLY A 43 10.59 5.26 -26.42
C GLY A 43 9.38 6.07 -26.85
N ALA A 44 9.46 6.93 -27.88
CA ALA A 44 8.35 7.79 -28.32
C ALA A 44 7.00 7.09 -28.41
N ARG A 45 6.99 5.81 -28.83
CA ARG A 45 5.78 4.98 -28.91
C ARG A 45 5.01 4.82 -27.60
N TYR A 46 5.68 4.91 -26.45
CA TYR A 46 5.03 4.80 -25.13
C TYR A 46 4.38 6.11 -24.74
N PHE A 47 5.02 7.26 -25.01
CA PHE A 47 4.50 8.61 -24.72
C PHE A 47 3.32 9.03 -25.59
N GLN A 48 3.05 8.30 -26.67
CA GLN A 48 1.96 8.61 -27.61
C GLN A 48 0.74 7.68 -27.42
N GLN A 49 0.74 6.81 -26.41
CA GLN A 49 -0.38 5.94 -26.12
C GLN A 49 -1.49 6.68 -25.35
N ASP A 50 -2.74 6.34 -25.66
CA ASP A 50 -3.86 6.79 -24.85
C ASP A 50 -3.77 6.22 -23.44
N GLU A 51 -4.00 7.06 -22.45
CA GLU A 51 -3.99 6.67 -21.05
C GLU A 51 -5.28 7.06 -20.31
N VAL A 52 -5.61 6.26 -19.29
CA VAL A 52 -6.68 6.59 -18.35
C VAL A 52 -6.25 7.79 -17.51
N SER A 53 -7.12 8.81 -17.43
CA SER A 53 -6.88 9.93 -16.52
C SER A 53 -6.94 9.47 -15.06
N PHE A 54 -5.89 9.74 -14.31
CA PHE A 54 -5.87 9.44 -12.88
C PHE A 54 -6.95 10.25 -12.15
N PRO A 55 -7.73 9.64 -11.22
CA PRO A 55 -8.70 10.37 -10.41
C PRO A 55 -8.00 11.48 -9.62
N HIS A 56 -8.37 12.73 -9.89
CA HIS A 56 -7.76 13.88 -9.26
C HIS A 56 -8.75 14.56 -8.30
N VAL A 57 -8.29 14.83 -7.08
CA VAL A 57 -9.03 15.58 -6.06
C VAL A 57 -8.43 16.98 -5.96
N PRO A 58 -9.16 18.04 -6.40
CA PRO A 58 -8.70 19.40 -6.26
C PRO A 58 -8.54 19.81 -4.77
N ASP A 59 -7.43 20.47 -4.46
CA ASP A 59 -7.18 21.01 -3.12
C ASP A 59 -6.61 22.44 -3.22
N PRO A 60 -7.47 23.45 -3.36
CA PRO A 60 -7.05 24.84 -3.54
C PRO A 60 -6.39 25.44 -2.30
N ILE A 61 -6.56 24.83 -1.13
CA ILE A 61 -5.98 25.26 0.15
C ILE A 61 -5.00 24.22 0.72
N GLU A 62 -4.34 23.47 -0.16
CA GLU A 62 -3.42 22.38 0.20
C GLU A 62 -2.41 22.77 1.30
N PRO A 63 -1.75 23.96 1.29
CA PRO A 63 -0.80 24.33 2.34
C PRO A 63 -1.44 24.37 3.74
N PHE A 64 -2.66 24.86 3.83
CA PHE A 64 -3.41 24.89 5.08
C PHE A 64 -3.80 23.48 5.53
N ASN A 65 -4.36 22.69 4.62
CA ASN A 65 -4.77 21.32 4.90
C ASN A 65 -3.59 20.44 5.32
N ARG A 66 -2.42 20.59 4.68
CA ARG A 66 -1.19 19.88 5.08
C ARG A 66 -0.70 20.31 6.47
N ALA A 67 -0.72 21.60 6.79
CA ALA A 67 -0.34 22.07 8.11
C ALA A 67 -1.24 21.49 9.20
N VAL A 68 -2.55 21.43 8.95
CA VAL A 68 -3.51 20.80 9.88
C VAL A 68 -3.30 19.28 9.96
N SER A 69 -2.97 18.62 8.85
CA SER A 69 -2.65 17.19 8.85
C SER A 69 -1.42 16.88 9.71
N ILE A 70 -0.35 17.68 9.60
CA ILE A 70 0.85 17.57 10.45
C ILE A 70 0.50 17.80 11.92
N PHE A 71 -0.32 18.80 12.23
CA PHE A 71 -0.82 19.05 13.59
C PHE A 71 -1.59 17.84 14.13
N ASN A 72 -2.52 17.29 13.34
CA ASN A 72 -3.29 16.10 13.71
C ASN A 72 -2.39 14.87 13.93
N HIS A 73 -1.38 14.68 13.07
CA HIS A 73 -0.39 13.61 13.25
C HIS A 73 0.39 13.77 14.57
N GLY A 74 0.79 15.01 14.92
CA GLY A 74 1.41 15.30 16.20
C GLY A 74 0.50 14.92 17.38
N LEU A 75 -0.79 15.22 17.32
CA LEU A 75 -1.76 14.81 18.34
C LEU A 75 -1.90 13.29 18.44
N MET A 76 -1.99 12.61 17.31
CA MET A 76 -2.05 11.14 17.28
C MET A 76 -0.80 10.51 17.92
N THR A 77 0.38 11.03 17.63
CA THR A 77 1.65 10.49 18.11
C THR A 77 1.89 10.80 19.59
N TRP A 78 1.65 12.05 20.02
CA TRP A 78 2.04 12.50 21.35
C TRP A 78 0.93 12.36 22.42
N ILE A 79 -0.34 12.29 22.00
CA ILE A 79 -1.48 12.21 22.92
C ILE A 79 -2.20 10.86 22.77
N VAL A 80 -2.61 10.50 21.55
CA VAL A 80 -3.43 9.30 21.34
C VAL A 80 -2.62 8.02 21.54
N ARG A 81 -1.39 7.95 21.04
CA ARG A 81 -0.52 6.76 21.17
C ARG A 81 -0.34 6.33 22.64
N PRO A 82 0.08 7.17 23.59
CA PRO A 82 0.18 6.76 24.97
C PRO A 82 -1.16 6.35 25.60
N ILE A 83 -2.26 7.03 25.25
CA ILE A 83 -3.61 6.66 25.73
C ILE A 83 -3.99 5.28 25.16
N HIS A 84 -3.75 5.06 23.87
CA HIS A 84 -3.98 3.76 23.21
C HIS A 84 -3.20 2.63 23.92
N SER A 85 -1.91 2.83 24.20
CA SER A 85 -1.08 1.83 24.85
C SER A 85 -1.63 1.43 26.23
N VAL A 86 -2.08 2.43 27.02
CA VAL A 86 -2.72 2.15 28.33
C VAL A 86 -4.08 1.47 28.14
N TYR A 87 -4.93 1.99 27.24
CA TYR A 87 -6.25 1.42 26.98
C TYR A 87 -6.17 -0.05 26.53
N TRP A 88 -5.25 -0.34 25.61
CA TRP A 88 -5.02 -1.69 25.08
C TRP A 88 -4.53 -2.66 26.18
N PHE A 89 -3.68 -2.17 27.08
CA PHE A 89 -3.16 -2.97 28.20
C PHE A 89 -4.23 -3.31 29.23
N VAL A 90 -5.11 -2.37 29.58
CA VAL A 90 -6.09 -2.55 30.66
C VAL A 90 -7.46 -3.06 30.22
N THR A 91 -7.79 -2.96 28.91
CA THR A 91 -9.13 -3.31 28.42
C THR A 91 -9.11 -4.58 27.58
N PRO A 92 -9.72 -5.69 28.03
CA PRO A 92 -9.83 -6.91 27.22
C PRO A 92 -10.55 -6.67 25.90
N THR A 93 -10.16 -7.38 24.84
CA THR A 93 -10.69 -7.22 23.47
C THR A 93 -12.23 -7.32 23.43
N ILE A 94 -12.82 -8.21 24.23
CA ILE A 94 -14.28 -8.39 24.28
C ILE A 94 -15.00 -7.11 24.77
N LEU A 95 -14.40 -6.37 25.71
CA LEU A 95 -14.93 -5.09 26.18
C LEU A 95 -14.73 -3.98 25.15
N GLN A 96 -13.60 -3.97 24.45
CA GLN A 96 -13.33 -3.03 23.37
C GLN A 96 -14.39 -3.17 22.26
N THR A 97 -14.64 -4.39 21.82
CA THR A 97 -15.68 -4.71 20.83
C THR A 97 -17.07 -4.30 21.33
N GLY A 98 -17.41 -4.62 22.57
CA GLY A 98 -18.70 -4.24 23.16
C GLY A 98 -18.90 -2.73 23.23
N ILE A 99 -17.88 -1.97 23.65
CA ILE A 99 -17.91 -0.50 23.66
C ILE A 99 -18.11 0.04 22.25
N SER A 100 -17.35 -0.45 21.27
CA SER A 100 -17.46 -0.05 19.87
C SER A 100 -18.88 -0.29 19.32
N ASN A 101 -19.43 -1.48 19.53
CA ASN A 101 -20.78 -1.83 19.10
C ASN A 101 -21.84 -0.94 19.75
N GLY A 102 -21.72 -0.69 21.06
CA GLY A 102 -22.66 0.18 21.79
C GLY A 102 -22.63 1.63 21.29
N LEU A 103 -21.46 2.16 20.99
CA LEU A 103 -21.29 3.50 20.41
C LEU A 103 -21.84 3.56 18.98
N ASP A 104 -21.60 2.53 18.16
CA ASP A 104 -22.19 2.43 16.82
C ASP A 104 -23.72 2.35 16.87
N ASN A 105 -24.26 1.56 17.80
CA ASN A 105 -25.72 1.46 18.01
C ASN A 105 -26.34 2.79 18.44
N ALA A 106 -25.65 3.56 19.28
CA ALA A 106 -26.10 4.90 19.73
C ALA A 106 -26.15 5.96 18.61
N ARG A 107 -25.44 5.75 17.49
CA ARG A 107 -25.52 6.59 16.27
C ARG A 107 -26.76 6.34 15.41
N PHE A 108 -27.62 5.42 15.79
CA PHE A 108 -28.86 5.12 15.06
C PHE A 108 -29.65 6.38 14.63
N PRO A 109 -29.91 7.41 15.48
CA PRO A 109 -30.69 8.56 15.05
C PRO A 109 -30.03 9.34 13.89
N GLN A 110 -28.70 9.44 13.89
CA GLN A 110 -27.95 10.08 12.81
C GLN A 110 -28.14 9.33 11.50
N ARG A 111 -27.96 7.99 11.51
CA ARG A 111 -28.16 7.14 10.33
C ARG A 111 -29.60 7.14 9.86
N LEU A 112 -30.56 7.10 10.77
CA LEU A 112 -31.99 7.18 10.45
C LEU A 112 -32.32 8.48 9.71
N VAL A 113 -31.87 9.62 10.25
CA VAL A 113 -32.10 10.95 9.65
C VAL A 113 -31.38 11.05 8.30
N GLY A 114 -30.12 10.61 8.19
CA GLY A 114 -29.37 10.58 6.96
C GLY A 114 -30.08 9.81 5.83
N ASN A 115 -30.58 8.61 6.13
CA ASN A 115 -31.37 7.80 5.20
C ASN A 115 -32.69 8.48 4.84
N PHE A 116 -33.39 9.04 5.80
CA PHE A 116 -34.67 9.72 5.58
C PHE A 116 -34.54 10.95 4.67
N LEU A 117 -33.52 11.80 4.92
CA LEU A 117 -33.24 13.00 4.12
C LEU A 117 -32.89 12.68 2.66
N GLN A 118 -32.37 11.48 2.41
CA GLN A 118 -32.06 10.99 1.07
C GLN A 118 -33.22 10.25 0.39
N GLY A 119 -34.37 10.08 1.09
CA GLY A 119 -35.53 9.34 0.59
C GLY A 119 -35.35 7.81 0.61
N LYS A 120 -34.35 7.27 1.32
CA LYS A 120 -34.03 5.83 1.42
C LYS A 120 -34.86 5.16 2.52
N LEU A 121 -36.19 5.12 2.35
CA LEU A 121 -37.11 4.64 3.39
C LEU A 121 -36.91 3.17 3.76
N SER A 122 -36.53 2.31 2.82
CA SER A 122 -36.20 0.90 3.09
C SER A 122 -34.95 0.77 3.98
N ASN A 123 -33.92 1.57 3.71
CA ASN A 123 -32.69 1.61 4.52
C ASN A 123 -32.98 2.16 5.92
N ALA A 124 -33.82 3.21 6.02
CA ALA A 124 -34.26 3.76 7.29
C ALA A 124 -35.03 2.73 8.13
N ALA A 125 -35.88 1.92 7.49
CA ALA A 125 -36.59 0.82 8.15
C ALA A 125 -35.64 -0.29 8.59
N SER A 126 -34.66 -0.67 7.75
CA SER A 126 -33.60 -1.64 8.08
C SER A 126 -32.77 -1.19 9.29
N GLU A 127 -32.32 0.09 9.30
CA GLU A 127 -31.60 0.67 10.44
C GLU A 127 -32.45 0.68 11.74
N THR A 128 -33.74 0.95 11.61
CA THR A 128 -34.64 0.87 12.76
C THR A 128 -34.73 -0.55 13.31
N GLY A 129 -34.89 -1.56 12.43
CA GLY A 129 -34.87 -2.97 12.81
C GLY A 129 -33.54 -3.37 13.46
N ARG A 130 -32.44 -2.97 12.88
CA ARG A 130 -31.09 -3.22 13.41
C ARG A 130 -30.93 -2.64 14.82
N PHE A 131 -31.28 -1.36 15.00
CA PHE A 131 -31.24 -0.71 16.32
C PHE A 131 -32.08 -1.45 17.37
N LEU A 132 -33.32 -1.84 17.05
CA LEU A 132 -34.20 -2.54 17.98
C LEU A 132 -33.62 -3.90 18.37
N ILE A 133 -33.13 -4.68 17.41
CA ILE A 133 -32.53 -6.00 17.66
C ILE A 133 -31.29 -5.87 18.53
N ASN A 134 -30.34 -4.98 18.15
CA ASN A 134 -29.11 -4.80 18.91
C ASN A 134 -29.35 -4.21 20.30
N SER A 135 -30.35 -3.31 20.45
CA SER A 135 -30.68 -2.73 21.76
C SER A 135 -31.38 -3.71 22.68
N THR A 136 -32.16 -4.68 22.16
CA THR A 136 -32.90 -5.66 22.96
C THR A 136 -32.14 -6.97 23.16
N VAL A 137 -31.88 -7.70 22.07
CA VAL A 137 -31.19 -9.00 22.08
C VAL A 137 -29.66 -8.77 22.28
N GLY A 138 -29.12 -7.72 21.74
CA GLY A 138 -27.70 -7.37 21.81
C GLY A 138 -27.30 -6.59 23.08
N LEU A 139 -28.05 -6.66 24.18
CA LEU A 139 -27.73 -6.06 25.49
C LEU A 139 -27.42 -4.54 25.40
N GLY A 140 -28.35 -3.77 24.84
CA GLY A 140 -28.14 -2.32 24.67
C GLY A 140 -27.20 -1.95 23.52
N GLY A 141 -26.95 -2.87 22.62
CA GLY A 141 -26.04 -2.69 21.49
C GLY A 141 -24.59 -3.12 21.74
N LEU A 142 -24.27 -3.66 22.91
CA LEU A 142 -22.92 -4.17 23.20
C LEU A 142 -22.55 -5.40 22.35
N ILE A 143 -23.56 -6.18 21.92
CA ILE A 143 -23.38 -7.33 21.04
C ILE A 143 -24.10 -7.04 19.71
N GLU A 144 -23.34 -7.11 18.61
CA GLU A 144 -23.93 -7.04 17.27
C GLU A 144 -24.64 -8.36 16.96
N VAL A 145 -25.96 -8.31 16.80
CA VAL A 145 -26.82 -9.46 16.55
C VAL A 145 -27.56 -9.32 15.23
N ALA A 146 -27.86 -8.09 14.84
CA ALA A 146 -28.73 -7.81 13.70
C ALA A 146 -28.09 -8.21 12.37
N GLU A 147 -26.81 -7.98 12.18
CA GLU A 147 -26.11 -8.31 10.94
C GLU A 147 -25.83 -9.82 10.82
N PRO A 148 -25.14 -10.49 11.77
CA PRO A 148 -24.76 -11.90 11.61
C PRO A 148 -25.96 -12.88 11.63
N ILE A 149 -27.07 -12.54 12.29
CA ILE A 149 -28.19 -13.44 12.40
C ILE A 149 -29.33 -13.09 11.44
N PHE A 150 -29.57 -11.78 11.21
CA PHE A 150 -30.72 -11.32 10.43
C PHE A 150 -30.32 -10.69 9.09
N GLY A 151 -29.01 -10.57 8.78
CA GLY A 151 -28.52 -9.96 7.55
C GLY A 151 -28.80 -8.45 7.44
N LEU A 152 -29.03 -7.77 8.57
CA LEU A 152 -29.31 -6.34 8.60
C LEU A 152 -28.01 -5.55 8.76
N SER A 153 -27.32 -5.33 7.65
CA SER A 153 -26.07 -4.54 7.63
C SER A 153 -26.30 -3.05 7.91
N PRO A 154 -25.35 -2.34 8.55
CA PRO A 154 -25.48 -0.94 8.89
C PRO A 154 -25.57 -0.05 7.64
N GLN A 155 -26.58 0.82 7.60
CA GLN A 155 -26.82 1.78 6.52
C GLN A 155 -26.21 3.14 6.91
N ARG A 156 -24.92 3.32 6.63
CA ARG A 156 -24.12 4.44 7.12
C ARG A 156 -24.33 5.71 6.30
N GLU A 157 -25.48 6.36 6.49
CA GLU A 157 -25.86 7.60 5.85
C GLU A 157 -25.77 8.78 6.82
N ASP A 158 -25.42 9.97 6.31
CA ASP A 158 -25.28 11.19 7.08
C ASP A 158 -25.84 12.43 6.34
N VAL A 159 -25.89 13.56 7.02
CA VAL A 159 -26.44 14.80 6.46
C VAL A 159 -25.57 15.36 5.32
N GLY A 160 -24.25 15.16 5.36
CA GLY A 160 -23.35 15.56 4.27
C GLY A 160 -23.63 14.81 2.97
N GLN A 161 -23.92 13.50 3.07
CA GLN A 161 -24.36 12.69 1.92
C GLN A 161 -25.72 13.15 1.39
N ALA A 162 -26.65 13.53 2.27
CA ALA A 162 -27.94 14.09 1.85
C ALA A 162 -27.74 15.37 1.05
N PHE A 163 -26.88 16.28 1.43
CA PHE A 163 -26.55 17.46 0.63
C PHE A 163 -25.95 17.08 -0.73
N GLY A 164 -25.11 16.06 -0.79
CA GLY A 164 -24.61 15.52 -2.05
C GLY A 164 -25.72 15.01 -2.96
N ARG A 165 -26.67 14.25 -2.39
CA ARG A 165 -27.83 13.73 -3.10
C ARG A 165 -28.76 14.85 -3.62
N TRP A 166 -28.87 15.96 -2.90
CA TRP A 166 -29.66 17.13 -3.29
C TRP A 166 -28.97 18.02 -4.33
N GLY A 167 -27.79 17.63 -4.82
CA GLY A 167 -27.11 18.30 -5.94
C GLY A 167 -25.78 18.97 -5.61
N TRP A 168 -25.36 19.01 -4.32
CA TRP A 168 -24.03 19.49 -3.95
C TRP A 168 -23.00 18.35 -4.09
N GLN A 169 -22.81 17.86 -5.31
CA GLN A 169 -21.97 16.69 -5.58
C GLN A 169 -20.48 16.93 -5.33
N HIS A 170 -19.94 18.04 -5.85
CA HIS A 170 -18.53 18.38 -5.71
C HIS A 170 -18.34 19.39 -4.58
N SER A 171 -17.40 19.12 -3.70
CA SER A 171 -17.09 19.99 -2.56
C SER A 171 -15.60 20.04 -2.30
N THR A 172 -15.10 21.23 -1.96
CA THR A 172 -13.68 21.46 -1.63
C THR A 172 -13.26 20.61 -0.46
N TYR A 173 -12.13 19.91 -0.62
CA TYR A 173 -11.51 19.15 0.46
C TYR A 173 -11.04 20.07 1.59
N LEU A 174 -11.21 19.63 2.82
CA LEU A 174 -10.84 20.35 4.02
C LEU A 174 -10.30 19.37 5.07
N GLN A 175 -9.19 19.73 5.68
CA GLN A 175 -8.65 19.02 6.84
C GLN A 175 -8.99 19.80 8.11
N LEU A 176 -9.78 19.20 9.01
CA LEU A 176 -10.15 19.85 10.27
C LEU A 176 -9.20 19.43 11.41
N PRO A 177 -8.81 20.39 12.28
CA PRO A 177 -8.10 20.06 13.51
C PRO A 177 -8.93 19.09 14.36
N LEU A 178 -8.32 18.02 14.86
CA LEU A 178 -8.89 16.94 15.67
C LEU A 178 -9.89 16.03 14.95
N LEU A 179 -10.63 16.53 13.96
CA LEU A 179 -11.69 15.78 13.26
C LEU A 179 -11.18 15.07 11.99
N GLY A 180 -10.02 15.49 11.47
CA GLY A 180 -9.41 14.84 10.30
C GLY A 180 -9.99 15.28 8.95
N PRO A 181 -9.96 14.39 7.93
CA PRO A 181 -10.39 14.68 6.57
C PRO A 181 -11.90 14.92 6.48
N THR A 182 -12.30 15.92 5.69
CA THR A 182 -13.69 16.26 5.40
C THR A 182 -13.78 17.03 4.08
N THR A 183 -14.98 17.47 3.69
CA THR A 183 -15.20 18.50 2.67
C THR A 183 -16.01 19.65 3.28
N VAL A 184 -16.08 20.78 2.59
CA VAL A 184 -16.93 21.91 3.06
C VAL A 184 -18.38 21.45 3.24
N ARG A 185 -18.91 20.68 2.30
CA ARG A 185 -20.25 20.08 2.37
C ARG A 185 -20.41 19.20 3.60
N ASP A 186 -19.49 18.27 3.78
CA ASP A 186 -19.57 17.27 4.86
C ASP A 186 -19.29 17.92 6.22
N GLY A 187 -18.42 18.92 6.29
CA GLY A 187 -18.18 19.72 7.48
C GLY A 187 -19.43 20.49 7.95
N ILE A 188 -20.23 21.00 7.01
CA ILE A 188 -21.56 21.57 7.34
C ILE A 188 -22.51 20.47 7.76
N GLY A 189 -22.47 19.30 7.10
CA GLY A 189 -23.24 18.10 7.45
C GLY A 189 -22.99 17.64 8.88
N LEU A 190 -21.74 17.68 9.35
CA LEU A 190 -21.40 17.33 10.74
C LEU A 190 -22.18 18.13 11.80
N ILE A 191 -22.56 19.38 11.49
CA ILE A 191 -23.40 20.18 12.39
C ILE A 191 -24.80 19.55 12.49
N GLY A 192 -25.37 19.14 11.36
CA GLY A 192 -26.65 18.44 11.32
C GLY A 192 -26.59 17.08 12.03
N ASP A 193 -25.55 16.32 11.80
CA ASP A 193 -25.32 15.02 12.43
C ASP A 193 -25.15 15.16 13.95
N ALA A 194 -24.41 16.15 14.41
CA ALA A 194 -24.26 16.44 15.84
C ALA A 194 -25.58 16.85 16.49
N ALA A 195 -26.45 17.56 15.76
CA ALA A 195 -27.75 17.98 16.29
C ALA A 195 -28.71 16.81 16.52
N VAL A 196 -28.57 15.70 15.78
CA VAL A 196 -29.43 14.51 15.92
C VAL A 196 -28.78 13.39 16.72
N ASN A 197 -27.50 13.47 17.02
CA ASN A 197 -26.79 12.48 17.83
C ASN A 197 -27.06 12.69 19.32
N PRO A 198 -27.72 11.76 20.03
CA PRO A 198 -28.03 11.91 21.46
C PRO A 198 -26.77 12.09 22.33
N LEU A 199 -25.65 11.49 21.94
CA LEU A 199 -24.41 11.57 22.70
C LEU A 199 -23.79 12.98 22.70
N THR A 200 -24.14 13.82 21.73
CA THR A 200 -23.70 15.25 21.68
C THR A 200 -24.22 16.04 22.87
N TYR A 201 -25.41 15.68 23.40
CA TYR A 201 -26.04 16.36 24.52
C TYR A 201 -25.58 15.87 25.89
N VAL A 202 -24.75 14.82 25.91
CA VAL A 202 -24.17 14.27 27.13
C VAL A 202 -22.65 14.43 27.05
N THR A 203 -22.12 15.49 27.61
CA THR A 203 -20.71 15.95 27.41
C THR A 203 -19.68 14.86 27.66
N TRP A 204 -19.84 14.05 28.73
CA TRP A 204 -18.91 12.96 29.01
C TRP A 204 -19.05 11.80 28.03
N ALA A 205 -20.26 11.52 27.51
CA ALA A 205 -20.49 10.43 26.59
C ALA A 205 -19.89 10.71 25.20
N SER A 206 -20.04 11.94 24.69
CA SER A 206 -19.41 12.35 23.44
C SER A 206 -17.88 12.34 23.54
N THR A 207 -17.33 12.72 24.69
CA THR A 207 -15.87 12.69 24.93
C THR A 207 -15.35 11.26 24.97
N ILE A 208 -16.02 10.36 25.67
CA ILE A 208 -15.67 8.93 25.72
C ILE A 208 -15.80 8.29 24.33
N GLN A 209 -16.89 8.61 23.60
CA GLN A 209 -17.07 8.12 22.23
C GLN A 209 -15.89 8.48 21.33
N ASN A 210 -15.59 9.77 21.22
CA ASN A 210 -14.50 10.25 20.36
C ASN A 210 -13.14 9.69 20.78
N ALA A 211 -12.87 9.67 22.11
CA ALA A 211 -11.62 9.11 22.63
C ALA A 211 -11.49 7.60 22.33
N SER A 212 -12.56 6.83 22.51
CA SER A 212 -12.55 5.40 22.23
C SER A 212 -12.35 5.10 20.74
N GLU A 213 -13.10 5.79 19.86
CA GLU A 213 -13.00 5.61 18.41
C GLU A 213 -11.60 5.93 17.88
N VAL A 214 -11.04 7.08 18.29
CA VAL A 214 -9.69 7.47 17.88
C VAL A 214 -8.63 6.51 18.45
N THR A 215 -8.82 6.06 19.68
CA THR A 215 -7.90 5.12 20.35
C THR A 215 -7.94 3.73 19.67
N ILE A 216 -9.13 3.23 19.33
CA ILE A 216 -9.29 1.95 18.63
C ILE A 216 -8.73 2.03 17.20
N ALA A 217 -8.92 3.15 16.51
CA ALA A 217 -8.43 3.36 15.15
C ALA A 217 -6.91 3.63 15.07
N TYR A 218 -6.25 3.91 16.20
CA TYR A 218 -4.84 4.31 16.20
C TYR A 218 -3.88 3.33 15.51
N PRO A 219 -3.93 2.01 15.72
CA PRO A 219 -3.01 1.09 15.05
C PRO A 219 -3.11 1.12 13.53
N THR A 220 -4.33 1.19 13.00
CA THR A 220 -4.58 1.31 11.55
C THR A 220 -4.07 2.65 11.01
N TYR A 221 -4.31 3.73 11.75
CA TYR A 221 -3.79 5.06 11.42
C TYR A 221 -2.25 5.09 11.41
N ALA A 222 -1.61 4.54 12.44
CA ALA A 222 -0.15 4.52 12.54
C ALA A 222 0.47 3.76 11.36
N ARG A 223 -0.01 2.55 11.08
CA ARG A 223 0.43 1.77 9.91
C ARG A 223 0.21 2.50 8.59
N PHE A 224 -0.95 3.13 8.41
CA PHE A 224 -1.25 3.93 7.22
C PHE A 224 -0.24 5.08 7.03
N VAL A 225 0.08 5.82 8.09
CA VAL A 225 1.04 6.93 8.02
C VAL A 225 2.46 6.44 7.76
N GLU A 226 2.89 5.39 8.45
CA GLU A 226 4.25 4.84 8.34
C GLU A 226 4.50 4.15 6.99
N SER A 227 3.48 3.51 6.41
CA SER A 227 3.63 2.77 5.15
C SER A 227 3.57 3.63 3.89
N ASN A 228 3.17 4.90 3.99
CA ASN A 228 2.95 5.75 2.82
C ASN A 228 3.87 6.96 2.80
N PHE A 229 4.47 7.24 1.65
CA PHE A 229 5.34 8.40 1.44
C PHE A 229 4.60 9.74 1.62
N ASP A 230 3.37 9.83 1.15
CA ASP A 230 2.51 10.99 1.37
C ASP A 230 1.13 10.56 1.88
N PRO A 231 1.01 10.29 3.21
CA PRO A 231 -0.26 9.86 3.81
C PRO A 231 -1.37 10.90 3.65
N TYR A 232 -1.02 12.19 3.55
CA TYR A 232 -1.99 13.24 3.29
C TYR A 232 -2.65 13.09 1.93
N GLU A 233 -1.86 12.91 0.87
CA GLU A 233 -2.37 12.79 -0.50
C GLU A 233 -3.23 11.55 -0.68
N LEU A 234 -2.75 10.39 -0.20
CA LEU A 234 -3.50 9.14 -0.27
C LEU A 234 -4.77 9.20 0.58
N GLY A 235 -4.68 9.74 1.80
CA GLY A 235 -5.83 9.90 2.69
C GLY A 235 -6.91 10.82 2.10
N ARG A 236 -6.50 11.92 1.45
CA ARG A 236 -7.40 12.82 0.71
C ARG A 236 -8.11 12.09 -0.43
N LEU A 237 -7.35 11.37 -1.25
CA LEU A 237 -7.91 10.62 -2.38
C LEU A 237 -8.93 9.57 -1.89
N LEU A 238 -8.56 8.74 -0.93
CA LEU A 238 -9.42 7.70 -0.39
C LEU A 238 -10.68 8.28 0.25
N PHE A 239 -10.55 9.37 1.04
CA PHE A 239 -11.69 10.02 1.67
C PHE A 239 -12.68 10.57 0.64
N VAL A 240 -12.22 11.31 -0.36
CA VAL A 240 -13.12 11.93 -1.34
C VAL A 240 -13.77 10.87 -2.22
N LEU A 241 -13.02 9.85 -2.66
CA LEU A 241 -13.59 8.72 -3.41
C LEU A 241 -14.68 8.02 -2.60
N ASP A 242 -14.43 7.74 -1.33
CA ASP A 242 -15.42 7.11 -0.46
C ASP A 242 -16.70 7.95 -0.34
N ARG A 243 -16.57 9.25 -0.16
CA ARG A 243 -17.72 10.17 -0.08
C ARG A 243 -18.50 10.25 -1.38
N GLU A 244 -17.82 10.38 -2.52
CA GLU A 244 -18.49 10.41 -3.84
C GLU A 244 -19.24 9.10 -4.14
N LEU A 245 -18.62 7.97 -3.80
CA LEU A 245 -19.21 6.65 -3.99
C LEU A 245 -20.40 6.41 -3.05
N SER A 246 -20.33 6.88 -1.80
CA SER A 246 -21.42 6.79 -0.83
C SER A 246 -22.65 7.60 -1.27
N ILE A 247 -22.44 8.78 -1.87
CA ILE A 247 -23.53 9.60 -2.41
C ILE A 247 -24.16 8.96 -3.66
N ALA A 248 -23.37 8.29 -4.49
CA ALA A 248 -23.83 7.70 -5.74
C ALA A 248 -24.64 6.40 -5.57
N ASP A 249 -24.71 5.81 -4.38
CA ASP A 249 -25.38 4.51 -4.10
C ASP A 249 -24.97 3.41 -5.10
N ALA A 250 -23.70 3.36 -5.47
CA ALA A 250 -23.23 2.40 -6.45
C ALA A 250 -23.44 0.95 -5.96
N PRO A 251 -24.26 0.13 -6.64
CA PRO A 251 -24.54 -1.23 -6.17
C PRO A 251 -23.30 -2.10 -6.22
N SER A 252 -23.09 -2.96 -5.22
CA SER A 252 -22.07 -4.01 -5.25
C SER A 252 -22.40 -5.01 -6.36
N PRO A 253 -21.48 -5.31 -7.26
CA PRO A 253 -21.77 -6.23 -8.36
C PRO A 253 -21.71 -7.69 -7.95
N GLY A 254 -22.48 -8.51 -8.65
CA GLY A 254 -22.53 -9.97 -8.46
C GLY A 254 -21.23 -10.70 -8.82
N LEU A 255 -21.22 -12.01 -8.56
CA LEU A 255 -20.11 -12.96 -8.70
C LEU A 255 -19.38 -12.86 -10.04
N ALA A 256 -18.05 -12.72 -10.03
CA ALA A 256 -17.19 -12.72 -11.21
C ALA A 256 -16.42 -14.05 -11.36
N GLN A 257 -15.90 -14.29 -12.57
CA GLN A 257 -15.09 -15.47 -12.86
C GLN A 257 -13.70 -15.35 -12.25
N ALA A 258 -13.16 -16.45 -11.70
CA ALA A 258 -11.81 -16.51 -11.20
C ALA A 258 -10.80 -16.37 -12.37
N SER A 259 -9.92 -15.37 -12.27
CA SER A 259 -8.81 -15.14 -13.21
C SER A 259 -7.51 -14.94 -12.42
N GLY A 260 -6.35 -15.11 -13.07
CA GLY A 260 -5.06 -14.85 -12.42
C GLY A 260 -4.95 -13.44 -11.85
N GLN A 261 -5.54 -12.45 -12.52
CA GLN A 261 -5.59 -11.06 -12.06
C GLN A 261 -6.47 -10.91 -10.80
N ALA A 262 -7.64 -11.53 -10.79
CA ALA A 262 -8.51 -11.51 -9.60
C ALA A 262 -7.90 -12.29 -8.44
N GLU A 263 -7.21 -13.40 -8.71
CA GLU A 263 -6.48 -14.17 -7.70
C GLU A 263 -5.32 -13.37 -7.10
N THR A 264 -4.62 -12.54 -7.89
CA THR A 264 -3.56 -11.63 -7.41
C THR A 264 -4.05 -10.72 -6.28
N LEU A 265 -5.29 -10.26 -6.33
CA LEU A 265 -5.87 -9.45 -5.25
C LEU A 265 -5.99 -10.21 -3.92
N GLY A 266 -5.89 -11.53 -3.94
CA GLY A 266 -5.88 -12.38 -2.74
C GLY A 266 -4.70 -12.13 -1.79
N ILE A 267 -3.67 -11.41 -2.23
CA ILE A 267 -2.55 -10.98 -1.36
C ILE A 267 -3.04 -10.18 -0.14
N VAL A 268 -4.19 -9.51 -0.23
CA VAL A 268 -4.77 -8.75 0.88
C VAL A 268 -5.20 -9.63 2.06
N TYR A 269 -5.37 -10.95 1.85
CA TYR A 269 -5.66 -11.92 2.90
C TYR A 269 -4.40 -12.45 3.61
N LEU A 270 -3.21 -12.09 3.13
CA LEU A 270 -1.96 -12.44 3.79
C LEU A 270 -1.70 -11.47 4.94
N GLU A 271 -2.29 -11.79 6.09
CA GLU A 271 -2.19 -11.04 7.34
C GLU A 271 -1.56 -11.89 8.45
N PRO A 272 -0.94 -11.27 9.48
CA PRO A 272 -0.47 -12.00 10.65
C PRO A 272 -1.64 -12.69 11.38
N GLU A 273 -1.39 -13.91 11.85
CA GLU A 273 -2.37 -14.66 12.65
C GLU A 273 -2.46 -14.11 14.08
N ASP A 274 -1.31 -13.74 14.67
CA ASP A 274 -1.26 -13.04 15.95
C ASP A 274 -1.17 -11.52 15.72
N PRO A 275 -2.23 -10.75 16.00
CA PRO A 275 -2.21 -9.29 15.87
C PRO A 275 -1.12 -8.60 16.72
N ARG A 276 -0.55 -9.31 17.71
CA ARG A 276 0.52 -8.82 18.58
C ARG A 276 1.91 -9.29 18.14
N PHE A 277 2.01 -10.01 17.03
CA PHE A 277 3.31 -10.50 16.59
C PHE A 277 4.32 -9.37 16.37
N LEU A 278 3.84 -8.23 15.89
CA LEU A 278 4.65 -7.03 15.71
C LEU A 278 5.23 -6.51 17.05
N ASP A 279 4.52 -6.67 18.17
CA ASP A 279 4.98 -6.23 19.50
C ASP A 279 6.23 -7.03 19.99
N ARG A 280 6.54 -8.16 19.35
CA ARG A 280 7.71 -8.98 19.63
C ARG A 280 8.94 -8.57 18.83
N SER A 281 8.83 -7.60 17.94
CA SER A 281 9.93 -7.16 17.09
C SER A 281 10.75 -6.06 17.74
N ASP A 282 12.03 -6.02 17.35
CA ASP A 282 12.89 -4.87 17.57
C ASP A 282 13.14 -4.14 16.25
N THR A 283 13.15 -2.81 16.29
CA THR A 283 13.49 -1.97 15.13
C THR A 283 14.76 -1.19 15.42
N TYR A 284 15.71 -1.26 14.50
CA TYR A 284 17.00 -0.57 14.55
C TYR A 284 17.25 0.15 13.23
N GLU A 285 18.35 0.87 13.14
CA GLU A 285 18.74 1.63 11.94
C GLU A 285 20.23 1.44 11.64
N VAL A 286 20.54 1.36 10.35
CA VAL A 286 21.92 1.39 9.84
C VAL A 286 22.16 2.61 8.96
N GLN A 287 23.41 3.05 8.84
CA GLN A 287 23.79 4.14 7.96
C GLN A 287 24.44 3.59 6.69
N VAL A 288 23.73 3.61 5.59
CA VAL A 288 24.30 3.33 4.27
C VAL A 288 25.17 4.54 3.85
N PRO A 289 26.42 4.33 3.42
CA PRO A 289 27.25 5.43 2.93
C PRO A 289 26.52 6.20 1.81
N VAL A 290 26.66 7.53 1.85
CA VAL A 290 26.03 8.50 0.91
C VAL A 290 24.49 8.57 0.93
N ALA A 291 23.78 7.70 1.65
CA ALA A 291 22.34 7.81 1.82
C ALA A 291 22.00 9.04 2.70
N ARG A 292 20.84 9.65 2.41
CA ARG A 292 20.40 10.89 3.09
C ARG A 292 19.92 10.65 4.50
N GLU A 293 19.33 9.50 4.72
CA GLU A 293 18.71 9.10 5.99
C GLU A 293 19.30 7.78 6.45
N ARG A 294 19.00 7.38 7.68
CA ARG A 294 19.32 6.05 8.17
C ARG A 294 18.25 5.07 7.68
N LEU A 295 18.68 3.88 7.28
CA LEU A 295 17.78 2.82 6.86
C LEU A 295 17.28 2.05 8.08
N PRO A 296 15.96 2.08 8.38
CA PRO A 296 15.39 1.24 9.42
C PRO A 296 15.28 -0.22 8.96
N TYR A 297 15.51 -1.13 9.89
CA TYR A 297 15.22 -2.55 9.74
C TYR A 297 14.51 -3.09 10.97
N THR A 298 13.69 -4.11 10.79
CA THR A 298 12.95 -4.74 11.89
C THR A 298 13.30 -6.22 11.96
N CYS A 299 13.45 -6.75 13.18
CA CYS A 299 13.82 -8.15 13.38
C CYS A 299 13.01 -8.81 14.48
N TRP A 300 12.82 -10.12 14.34
CA TRP A 300 12.29 -11.06 15.30
C TRP A 300 13.36 -12.12 15.53
N ILE A 301 13.94 -12.17 16.73
CA ILE A 301 15.10 -13.00 17.02
C ILE A 301 14.67 -14.12 17.97
N GLN A 302 14.99 -15.38 17.61
CA GLN A 302 14.78 -16.55 18.45
C GLN A 302 15.64 -16.49 19.72
N ASP A 303 15.18 -17.13 20.79
CA ASP A 303 15.92 -17.16 22.08
C ASP A 303 17.18 -18.01 22.01
N GLU A 304 17.26 -18.98 21.12
CA GLU A 304 18.40 -19.84 20.85
C GLU A 304 19.02 -19.54 19.49
N ALA A 305 20.19 -20.14 19.18
CA ALA A 305 20.79 -20.04 17.85
C ALA A 305 19.85 -20.66 16.79
N ALA A 306 19.65 -19.95 15.70
CA ALA A 306 18.68 -20.31 14.67
C ALA A 306 19.07 -19.76 13.29
N PRO A 307 18.55 -20.33 12.20
CA PRO A 307 18.69 -19.74 10.88
C PRO A 307 18.15 -18.30 10.86
N LEU A 308 18.83 -17.39 10.15
CA LEU A 308 18.40 -16.01 9.94
C LEU A 308 17.86 -15.83 8.53
N ILE A 309 16.58 -15.47 8.42
CA ILE A 309 15.95 -15.13 7.16
C ILE A 309 15.98 -13.60 6.95
N PHE A 310 16.67 -13.17 5.90
CA PHE A 310 16.57 -11.81 5.37
C PHE A 310 15.40 -11.76 4.41
N LEU A 311 14.32 -11.09 4.80
CA LEU A 311 13.08 -11.01 4.02
C LEU A 311 13.04 -9.70 3.24
N LEU A 312 13.02 -9.81 1.90
CA LEU A 312 12.85 -8.70 0.96
C LEU A 312 11.40 -8.67 0.46
N PRO A 313 10.63 -7.63 0.75
CA PRO A 313 9.28 -7.48 0.21
C PRO A 313 9.30 -7.13 -1.29
N GLY A 314 8.13 -7.14 -1.93
CA GLY A 314 7.97 -6.75 -3.34
C GLY A 314 8.18 -5.26 -3.59
N THR A 315 7.85 -4.83 -4.82
CA THR A 315 7.97 -3.43 -5.28
C THR A 315 7.31 -2.47 -4.30
N SER A 316 8.04 -1.50 -3.77
CA SER A 316 7.62 -0.57 -2.72
C SER A 316 7.07 -1.19 -1.43
N GLY A 317 7.22 -2.50 -1.23
CA GLY A 317 6.75 -3.16 -0.02
C GLY A 317 7.36 -2.54 1.23
N TYR A 318 6.51 -2.26 2.22
CA TYR A 318 6.93 -1.73 3.50
C TYR A 318 7.34 -2.87 4.44
N ARG A 319 8.44 -2.72 5.18
CA ARG A 319 8.97 -3.76 6.09
C ARG A 319 7.97 -4.24 7.14
N LEU A 320 7.00 -3.42 7.52
CA LEU A 320 5.93 -3.74 8.46
C LEU A 320 4.55 -3.84 7.79
N ALA A 321 4.47 -4.00 6.46
CA ALA A 321 3.22 -4.31 5.80
C ALA A 321 2.66 -5.66 6.30
N ASP A 322 1.35 -5.80 6.41
CA ASP A 322 0.71 -7.01 6.94
C ASP A 322 1.20 -8.27 6.21
N SER A 323 1.35 -8.23 4.89
CA SER A 323 1.89 -9.35 4.12
C SER A 323 3.34 -9.69 4.46
N THR A 324 4.20 -8.69 4.71
CA THR A 324 5.60 -8.90 5.11
C THR A 324 5.66 -9.49 6.53
N VAL A 325 4.90 -8.91 7.45
CA VAL A 325 4.82 -9.38 8.85
C VAL A 325 4.25 -10.80 8.93
N ALA A 326 3.25 -11.12 8.09
CA ALA A 326 2.68 -12.47 8.01
C ALA A 326 3.70 -13.53 7.56
N VAL A 327 4.54 -13.21 6.57
CA VAL A 327 5.63 -14.12 6.17
C VAL A 327 6.67 -14.24 7.28
N ALA A 328 7.02 -13.14 7.94
CA ALA A 328 7.94 -13.15 9.07
C ALA A 328 7.41 -13.99 10.23
N GLU A 329 6.11 -13.86 10.58
CA GLU A 329 5.47 -14.65 11.65
C GLU A 329 5.54 -16.14 11.38
N ARG A 330 5.21 -16.55 10.13
CA ARG A 330 5.24 -17.96 9.76
C ARG A 330 6.63 -18.56 9.78
N ALA A 331 7.63 -17.81 9.35
CA ALA A 331 9.02 -18.22 9.43
C ALA A 331 9.51 -18.29 10.89
N PHE A 332 9.18 -17.30 11.69
CA PHE A 332 9.50 -17.26 13.11
C PHE A 332 8.82 -18.40 13.88
N GLY A 333 7.56 -18.70 13.59
CA GLY A 333 6.83 -19.83 14.19
C GLY A 333 7.40 -21.20 13.84
N ARG A 334 8.26 -21.29 12.80
CA ARG A 334 9.03 -22.48 12.42
C ARG A 334 10.46 -22.50 12.93
N GLY A 335 10.80 -21.59 13.82
CA GLY A 335 12.10 -21.58 14.50
C GLY A 335 13.18 -20.74 13.82
N ALA A 336 12.90 -20.00 12.77
CA ALA A 336 13.85 -19.07 12.17
C ALA A 336 13.80 -17.69 12.87
N SER A 337 14.95 -17.03 13.00
CA SER A 337 15.02 -15.58 13.21
C SER A 337 14.73 -14.88 11.87
N VAL A 338 14.09 -13.72 11.91
CA VAL A 338 13.73 -12.97 10.69
C VAL A 338 14.16 -11.53 10.80
N VAL A 339 14.72 -10.98 9.73
CA VAL A 339 14.99 -9.55 9.58
C VAL A 339 14.40 -9.06 8.26
N THR A 340 13.82 -7.87 8.28
CA THR A 340 13.23 -7.26 7.08
C THR A 340 13.64 -5.80 6.94
N ILE A 341 13.83 -5.37 5.70
CA ILE A 341 13.98 -3.97 5.27
C ILE A 341 12.86 -3.65 4.28
N SER A 342 12.57 -2.39 4.05
CA SER A 342 11.61 -2.01 3.03
C SER A 342 12.16 -2.25 1.63
N GLY A 343 11.28 -2.53 0.66
CA GLY A 343 11.66 -2.79 -0.74
C GLY A 343 12.36 -1.60 -1.39
N SER A 344 13.16 -1.85 -2.43
CA SER A 344 14.02 -0.84 -3.07
C SER A 344 13.28 0.35 -3.68
N PHE A 345 12.00 0.22 -3.99
CA PHE A 345 11.12 1.31 -4.46
C PHE A 345 10.28 1.93 -3.34
N ASN A 346 10.48 1.52 -2.09
CA ASN A 346 9.82 2.13 -0.94
C ASN A 346 10.57 3.38 -0.49
N HIS A 347 9.84 4.37 0.01
CA HIS A 347 10.41 5.66 0.42
C HIS A 347 11.50 5.54 1.51
N GLU A 348 11.40 4.58 2.43
CA GLU A 348 12.44 4.35 3.44
C GLU A 348 13.75 3.92 2.77
N PHE A 349 13.68 2.99 1.81
CA PHE A 349 14.87 2.53 1.10
C PHE A 349 15.42 3.60 0.15
N LEU A 350 14.55 4.33 -0.55
CA LEU A 350 14.95 5.43 -1.43
C LEU A 350 15.64 6.58 -0.68
N ALA A 351 15.31 6.78 0.59
CA ALA A 351 15.95 7.79 1.44
C ALA A 351 17.21 7.27 2.15
N GLY A 352 17.20 6.01 2.63
CA GLY A 352 18.20 5.47 3.54
C GLY A 352 19.01 4.29 3.00
N GLY A 353 18.63 3.66 1.89
CA GLY A 353 19.25 2.44 1.37
C GLY A 353 19.93 2.58 0.01
N THR A 354 19.45 3.47 -0.85
CA THR A 354 19.99 3.60 -2.20
C THR A 354 21.16 4.57 -2.30
N THR A 355 22.11 4.24 -3.18
CA THR A 355 23.18 5.13 -3.62
C THR A 355 22.84 5.79 -4.96
N ASN A 356 21.79 5.29 -5.64
CA ASN A 356 21.35 5.71 -6.95
C ASN A 356 20.10 6.61 -6.86
N PRO A 357 20.12 7.84 -7.39
CA PRO A 357 18.96 8.74 -7.37
C PRO A 357 17.79 8.27 -8.25
N VAL A 358 18.05 7.37 -9.22
CA VAL A 358 17.05 6.88 -10.20
C VAL A 358 17.02 5.36 -10.17
N PRO A 359 16.22 4.74 -9.28
CA PRO A 359 16.07 3.29 -9.27
C PRO A 359 15.36 2.79 -10.55
N GLY A 360 15.59 1.53 -10.91
CA GLY A 360 14.93 0.90 -12.06
C GLY A 360 15.87 0.16 -13.00
N PHE A 361 17.19 0.27 -12.79
CA PHE A 361 18.15 -0.70 -13.34
C PHE A 361 18.42 -1.74 -12.27
N LEU A 362 17.67 -2.83 -12.33
CA LEU A 362 17.55 -3.80 -11.24
C LEU A 362 18.87 -4.44 -10.78
N PRO A 363 19.89 -4.69 -11.62
CA PRO A 363 21.19 -5.16 -11.14
C PRO A 363 21.88 -4.21 -10.17
N ASP A 364 21.81 -2.90 -10.41
CA ASP A 364 22.40 -1.89 -9.51
C ASP A 364 21.54 -1.70 -8.26
N ASP A 365 20.19 -1.74 -8.41
CA ASP A 365 19.27 -1.71 -7.28
C ASP A 365 19.49 -2.92 -6.34
N ALA A 366 19.78 -4.11 -6.88
CA ALA A 366 20.14 -5.29 -6.11
C ALA A 366 21.50 -5.14 -5.38
N ALA A 367 22.47 -4.46 -6.01
CA ALA A 367 23.74 -4.17 -5.35
C ALA A 367 23.58 -3.21 -4.17
N ASP A 368 22.70 -2.20 -4.27
CA ASP A 368 22.34 -1.33 -3.14
C ASP A 368 21.67 -2.12 -2.01
N VAL A 369 20.74 -3.02 -2.35
CA VAL A 369 20.11 -3.93 -1.37
C VAL A 369 21.17 -4.78 -0.67
N TYR A 370 22.11 -5.37 -1.40
CA TYR A 370 23.18 -6.18 -0.81
C TYR A 370 24.07 -5.35 0.14
N SER A 371 24.40 -4.12 -0.25
CA SER A 371 25.15 -3.21 0.61
C SER A 371 24.40 -2.90 1.92
N ALA A 372 23.10 -2.69 1.85
CA ALA A 372 22.27 -2.50 3.04
C ALA A 372 22.23 -3.78 3.92
N LEU A 373 22.04 -4.96 3.31
CA LEU A 373 22.00 -6.24 4.02
C LEU A 373 23.31 -6.55 4.73
N ASN A 374 24.47 -6.20 4.15
CA ASN A 374 25.77 -6.35 4.83
C ASN A 374 25.85 -5.53 6.12
N LEU A 375 25.35 -4.29 6.10
CA LEU A 375 25.33 -3.42 7.27
C LEU A 375 24.34 -3.93 8.32
N VAL A 376 23.19 -4.43 7.91
CA VAL A 376 22.19 -5.04 8.78
C VAL A 376 22.74 -6.30 9.43
N ALA A 377 23.37 -7.20 8.66
CA ALA A 377 23.98 -8.41 9.19
C ALA A 377 25.08 -8.11 10.23
N ALA A 378 25.95 -7.14 9.93
CA ALA A 378 27.00 -6.72 10.87
C ALA A 378 26.43 -6.09 12.15
N ASP A 379 25.34 -5.34 12.07
CA ASP A 379 24.66 -4.76 13.22
C ASP A 379 23.97 -5.84 14.07
N LEU A 380 23.31 -6.80 13.42
CA LEU A 380 22.68 -7.95 14.10
C LEU A 380 23.68 -8.83 14.81
N GLU A 381 24.79 -9.20 14.17
CA GLU A 381 25.84 -10.02 14.81
C GLU A 381 26.45 -9.32 16.03
N ARG A 382 26.60 -7.99 15.98
CA ARG A 382 27.08 -7.21 17.13
C ARG A 382 26.07 -7.18 18.28
N ARG A 383 24.75 -7.15 17.99
CA ARG A 383 23.68 -7.11 18.99
C ARG A 383 23.37 -8.47 19.58
N TYR A 384 23.44 -9.51 18.76
CA TYR A 384 23.03 -10.87 19.06
C TYR A 384 24.14 -11.87 18.70
N PRO A 385 25.34 -11.78 19.31
CA PRO A 385 26.51 -12.56 18.88
C PRO A 385 26.26 -14.05 19.01
N GLY A 386 26.57 -14.80 17.94
CA GLY A 386 26.47 -16.25 17.90
C GLY A 386 25.02 -16.79 17.90
N ARG A 387 24.05 -15.98 17.50
CA ARG A 387 22.63 -16.36 17.40
C ARG A 387 22.21 -16.87 16.03
N PHE A 388 23.06 -16.70 15.02
CA PHE A 388 22.70 -17.02 13.64
C PHE A 388 23.56 -18.16 13.12
N GLU A 389 22.91 -19.24 12.67
CA GLU A 389 23.58 -20.45 12.15
C GLU A 389 23.75 -20.39 10.63
N GLU A 390 22.67 -20.05 9.91
CA GLU A 390 22.59 -19.99 8.46
C GLU A 390 21.92 -18.70 8.05
N ASN A 391 22.34 -18.12 6.92
CA ASN A 391 21.72 -16.93 6.36
C ASN A 391 20.91 -17.30 5.11
N ILE A 392 19.63 -17.03 5.13
CA ILE A 392 18.69 -17.28 4.03
C ILE A 392 18.20 -15.94 3.49
N LEU A 393 18.33 -15.72 2.18
CA LEU A 393 17.75 -14.56 1.53
C LEU A 393 16.44 -14.97 0.88
N LEU A 394 15.31 -14.47 1.39
CA LEU A 394 13.98 -14.74 0.89
C LEU A 394 13.37 -13.47 0.31
N GLY A 395 13.03 -13.47 -0.97
CA GLY A 395 12.44 -12.32 -1.65
C GLY A 395 11.09 -12.61 -2.27
N LEU A 396 10.20 -11.62 -2.17
CA LEU A 396 8.86 -11.64 -2.74
C LEU A 396 8.80 -10.73 -3.98
N SER A 397 8.26 -11.18 -5.10
CA SER A 397 8.08 -10.37 -6.32
C SER A 397 9.41 -9.71 -6.76
N LEU A 398 9.50 -8.37 -6.76
CA LEU A 398 10.74 -7.65 -7.04
C LEU A 398 11.87 -8.02 -6.07
N GLY A 399 11.57 -8.19 -4.77
CA GLY A 399 12.54 -8.71 -3.80
C GLY A 399 13.05 -10.10 -4.20
N GLY A 400 12.20 -10.93 -4.81
CA GLY A 400 12.59 -12.22 -5.40
C GLY A 400 13.52 -12.07 -6.60
N MET A 401 13.28 -11.10 -7.50
CA MET A 401 14.24 -10.80 -8.58
C MET A 401 15.59 -10.37 -8.02
N GLN A 402 15.60 -9.47 -7.03
CA GLN A 402 16.82 -9.01 -6.37
C GLN A 402 17.56 -10.18 -5.70
N THR A 403 16.84 -11.09 -5.05
CA THR A 403 17.40 -12.34 -4.49
C THR A 403 18.11 -13.15 -5.58
N LEU A 404 17.51 -13.30 -6.75
CA LEU A 404 18.10 -14.05 -7.87
C LEU A 404 19.31 -13.32 -8.50
N TYR A 405 19.26 -11.99 -8.62
CA TYR A 405 20.45 -11.22 -9.05
C TYR A 405 21.61 -11.41 -8.07
N LEU A 406 21.35 -11.38 -6.76
CA LEU A 406 22.37 -11.59 -5.76
C LEU A 406 22.92 -13.02 -5.79
N ALA A 407 22.08 -14.01 -5.98
CA ALA A 407 22.52 -15.41 -6.18
C ALA A 407 23.44 -15.58 -7.41
N ALA A 408 23.18 -14.80 -8.47
CA ALA A 408 23.97 -14.84 -9.71
C ALA A 408 25.28 -14.02 -9.61
N THR A 409 25.33 -13.03 -8.75
CA THR A 409 26.45 -12.06 -8.65
C THR A 409 27.25 -12.19 -7.36
N GLU A 410 26.87 -13.10 -6.43
CA GLU A 410 27.56 -13.28 -5.16
C GLU A 410 29.07 -13.39 -5.37
N ASN A 411 29.79 -12.41 -4.79
CA ASN A 411 31.24 -12.39 -4.88
C ASN A 411 31.84 -12.85 -3.54
N PRO A 412 32.31 -14.10 -3.42
CA PRO A 412 32.80 -14.67 -2.17
C PRO A 412 34.14 -14.07 -1.70
N THR A 413 34.67 -13.09 -2.41
CA THR A 413 36.05 -12.62 -2.18
C THR A 413 36.19 -11.58 -1.07
N LEU A 414 35.11 -11.01 -0.54
CA LEU A 414 35.14 -10.05 0.55
C LEU A 414 34.77 -10.73 1.88
N PRO A 415 35.70 -10.91 2.81
CA PRO A 415 35.47 -11.65 4.05
C PRO A 415 34.48 -10.98 5.03
N GLU A 416 34.20 -9.71 4.82
CA GLU A 416 33.33 -8.90 5.68
C GLU A 416 31.85 -8.89 5.24
N HIS A 417 31.55 -9.53 4.10
CA HIS A 417 30.20 -9.53 3.55
C HIS A 417 29.38 -10.71 4.06
N VAL A 418 28.08 -10.49 4.28
CA VAL A 418 27.15 -11.57 4.59
C VAL A 418 27.14 -12.59 3.45
N LYS A 419 27.26 -13.87 3.81
CA LYS A 419 27.14 -14.98 2.86
C LYS A 419 25.80 -15.64 3.07
N PHE A 420 25.10 -15.88 1.97
CA PHE A 420 23.84 -16.57 2.00
C PHE A 420 24.05 -18.07 1.68
N ASP A 421 23.45 -18.91 2.51
CA ASP A 421 23.45 -20.35 2.34
C ASP A 421 22.32 -20.79 1.40
N LEU A 422 21.22 -20.04 1.37
CA LEU A 422 20.08 -20.28 0.52
C LEU A 422 19.47 -18.98 -0.01
N PHE A 423 19.06 -18.99 -1.28
CA PHE A 423 18.33 -17.92 -1.96
C PHE A 423 16.95 -18.42 -2.35
N VAL A 424 15.91 -17.75 -1.90
CA VAL A 424 14.51 -18.15 -2.12
C VAL A 424 13.76 -17.03 -2.80
N ALA A 425 13.30 -17.26 -4.02
CA ALA A 425 12.48 -16.31 -4.76
C ALA A 425 11.03 -16.78 -4.84
N ILE A 426 10.10 -15.92 -4.44
CA ILE A 426 8.67 -16.21 -4.50
C ILE A 426 8.01 -15.23 -5.47
N ASN A 427 7.36 -15.77 -6.52
CA ASN A 427 6.70 -15.02 -7.59
C ASN A 427 7.58 -13.90 -8.18
N ALA A 428 8.88 -14.17 -8.35
CA ALA A 428 9.78 -13.25 -9.03
C ALA A 428 9.45 -13.20 -10.53
N PRO A 429 9.18 -12.03 -11.13
CA PRO A 429 9.15 -11.90 -12.58
C PRO A 429 10.49 -12.32 -13.21
N VAL A 430 10.47 -12.82 -14.43
CA VAL A 430 11.69 -13.24 -15.18
C VAL A 430 12.13 -12.12 -16.13
N ASP A 431 11.21 -11.65 -16.96
CA ASP A 431 11.41 -10.57 -17.92
C ASP A 431 10.85 -9.25 -17.35
N THR A 432 11.72 -8.34 -16.95
CA THR A 432 11.34 -7.02 -16.42
C THR A 432 10.53 -6.23 -17.43
N LYS A 433 10.89 -6.26 -18.73
CA LYS A 433 10.17 -5.52 -19.78
C LYS A 433 8.73 -6.03 -19.90
N HIS A 434 8.54 -7.37 -19.88
CA HIS A 434 7.20 -7.96 -19.88
C HIS A 434 6.42 -7.53 -18.64
N ALA A 435 7.01 -7.60 -17.46
CA ALA A 435 6.34 -7.25 -16.22
C ALA A 435 5.86 -5.80 -16.21
N ILE A 436 6.74 -4.82 -16.51
CA ILE A 436 6.37 -3.40 -16.46
C ILE A 436 5.38 -3.02 -17.56
N THR A 437 5.51 -3.56 -18.79
CA THR A 437 4.52 -3.33 -19.85
C THR A 437 3.16 -3.94 -19.54
N THR A 438 3.14 -5.07 -18.83
CA THR A 438 1.90 -5.67 -18.34
C THR A 438 1.22 -4.78 -17.30
N LEU A 439 1.98 -4.22 -16.35
CA LEU A 439 1.44 -3.30 -15.35
C LEU A 439 0.90 -2.00 -15.98
N ASP A 440 1.59 -1.45 -16.98
CA ASP A 440 1.12 -0.29 -17.73
C ASP A 440 -0.19 -0.60 -18.48
N ARG A 441 -0.28 -1.76 -19.13
CA ARG A 441 -1.52 -2.24 -19.78
C ARG A 441 -2.65 -2.43 -18.75
N PHE A 442 -2.36 -2.95 -17.59
CA PHE A 442 -3.34 -3.15 -16.51
C PHE A 442 -3.95 -1.82 -16.05
N TYR A 443 -3.15 -0.79 -15.86
CA TYR A 443 -3.66 0.55 -15.54
C TYR A 443 -4.63 1.05 -16.61
N ASN A 444 -4.36 0.74 -17.87
CA ASN A 444 -5.13 1.17 -19.02
C ASN A 444 -6.28 0.23 -19.40
N SER A 445 -6.56 -0.82 -18.64
CA SER A 445 -7.67 -1.75 -18.92
C SER A 445 -9.05 -1.06 -19.07
N PRO A 446 -9.39 0.07 -18.39
CA PRO A 446 -10.65 0.77 -18.65
C PRO A 446 -10.78 1.39 -20.06
N LEU A 447 -9.69 1.48 -20.84
CA LEU A 447 -9.78 1.96 -22.23
C LEU A 447 -10.57 1.01 -23.14
N GLU A 448 -10.77 -0.24 -22.74
CA GLU A 448 -11.65 -1.20 -23.45
C GLU A 448 -13.12 -0.77 -23.45
N TYR A 449 -13.53 0.07 -22.47
CA TYR A 449 -14.89 0.57 -22.39
C TYR A 449 -15.09 1.83 -23.26
N GLU A 450 -16.32 2.03 -23.73
CA GLU A 450 -16.70 3.27 -24.42
C GLU A 450 -16.37 4.50 -23.57
N PRO A 451 -15.85 5.60 -24.17
CA PRO A 451 -15.36 6.76 -23.43
C PRO A 451 -16.35 7.32 -22.39
N HIS A 452 -17.65 7.34 -22.73
CA HIS A 452 -18.69 7.84 -21.83
C HIS A 452 -18.95 6.91 -20.62
N GLN A 453 -18.58 5.63 -20.70
CA GLN A 453 -18.76 4.64 -19.62
C GLN A 453 -17.56 4.56 -18.68
N ARG A 454 -16.36 4.96 -19.13
CA ARG A 454 -15.10 4.82 -18.38
C ARG A 454 -15.18 5.42 -16.97
N PRO A 455 -15.64 6.67 -16.75
CA PRO A 455 -15.69 7.25 -15.41
C PRO A 455 -16.62 6.46 -14.46
N TYR A 456 -17.73 5.95 -14.98
CA TYR A 456 -18.65 5.14 -14.19
C TYR A 456 -18.02 3.78 -13.83
N LYS A 457 -17.38 3.11 -14.79
CA LYS A 457 -16.72 1.80 -14.58
C LYS A 457 -15.58 1.92 -13.56
N ILE A 458 -14.73 2.92 -13.70
CA ILE A 458 -13.64 3.21 -12.76
C ILE A 458 -14.18 3.42 -11.34
N ARG A 459 -15.16 4.31 -11.17
CA ARG A 459 -15.77 4.57 -9.86
C ARG A 459 -16.38 3.31 -9.26
N ARG A 460 -17.09 2.52 -10.07
CA ARG A 460 -17.66 1.26 -9.62
C ARG A 460 -16.60 0.26 -9.14
N THR A 461 -15.48 0.13 -9.86
CA THR A 461 -14.36 -0.74 -9.47
C THR A 461 -13.75 -0.30 -8.14
N LEU A 462 -13.50 1.01 -7.99
CA LEU A 462 -12.97 1.57 -6.75
C LEU A 462 -13.93 1.38 -5.57
N ARG A 463 -15.24 1.56 -5.77
CA ARG A 463 -16.25 1.26 -4.75
C ARG A 463 -16.17 -0.18 -4.29
N LYS A 464 -16.16 -1.11 -5.25
CA LYS A 464 -16.07 -2.53 -4.97
C LYS A 464 -14.81 -2.88 -4.18
N ALA A 465 -13.69 -2.24 -4.49
CA ALA A 465 -12.44 -2.43 -3.73
C ALA A 465 -12.57 -1.91 -2.28
N LEU A 466 -13.14 -0.72 -2.10
CA LEU A 466 -13.38 -0.16 -0.75
C LEU A 466 -14.35 -1.01 0.07
N ASP A 467 -15.43 -1.50 -0.56
CA ASP A 467 -16.40 -2.37 0.12
C ASP A 467 -15.78 -3.73 0.48
N ALA A 468 -14.93 -4.29 -0.39
CA ALA A 468 -14.19 -5.51 -0.09
C ALA A 468 -13.27 -5.33 1.13
N VAL A 469 -12.49 -4.26 1.18
CA VAL A 469 -11.61 -3.96 2.33
C VAL A 469 -12.42 -3.77 3.63
N ARG A 470 -13.60 -3.16 3.57
CA ARG A 470 -14.47 -2.95 4.73
C ARG A 470 -15.18 -4.22 5.21
N GLY A 471 -15.49 -5.12 4.29
CA GLY A 471 -16.19 -6.37 4.54
C GLY A 471 -15.29 -7.56 4.81
N MET A 472 -13.98 -7.38 4.89
CA MET A 472 -13.01 -8.47 5.12
C MET A 472 -13.06 -8.97 6.56
N THR A 473 -14.12 -9.72 6.87
CA THR A 473 -14.24 -10.49 8.12
C THR A 473 -13.97 -12.00 7.90
N ASP A 474 -13.88 -12.43 6.64
CA ASP A 474 -13.65 -13.83 6.25
C ASP A 474 -12.52 -13.87 5.19
N ALA A 475 -11.35 -14.35 5.60
CA ALA A 475 -10.15 -14.51 4.76
C ALA A 475 -10.35 -15.46 3.56
N HIS A 476 -11.45 -16.19 3.49
CA HIS A 476 -11.78 -17.12 2.42
C HIS A 476 -12.89 -16.62 1.48
N ALA A 477 -13.46 -15.44 1.76
CA ALA A 477 -14.50 -14.87 0.92
C ALA A 477 -13.91 -14.53 -0.48
N PRO A 478 -14.53 -15.01 -1.59
CA PRO A 478 -13.99 -14.74 -2.91
C PRO A 478 -14.06 -13.24 -3.25
N LEU A 479 -12.93 -12.67 -3.68
CA LEU A 479 -12.88 -11.31 -4.20
C LEU A 479 -13.51 -11.28 -5.60
N ASN A 480 -14.72 -10.74 -5.67
CA ASN A 480 -15.56 -10.78 -6.88
C ASN A 480 -15.20 -9.68 -7.90
N PHE A 481 -13.97 -9.67 -8.42
CA PHE A 481 -13.55 -8.73 -9.46
C PHE A 481 -13.52 -9.40 -10.84
N SER A 482 -13.99 -8.69 -11.87
CA SER A 482 -13.73 -9.11 -13.24
C SER A 482 -12.23 -8.99 -13.56
N PRO A 483 -11.72 -9.68 -14.58
CA PRO A 483 -10.31 -9.54 -14.97
C PRO A 483 -9.90 -8.08 -15.18
N SER A 484 -10.66 -7.30 -15.92
CA SER A 484 -10.41 -5.90 -16.20
C SER A 484 -10.49 -4.99 -14.95
N GLU A 485 -11.42 -5.26 -14.02
CA GLU A 485 -11.48 -4.56 -12.74
C GLU A 485 -10.23 -4.85 -11.89
N ALA A 486 -9.79 -6.10 -11.84
CA ALA A 486 -8.58 -6.52 -11.11
C ALA A 486 -7.31 -5.93 -11.75
N GLU A 487 -7.20 -5.98 -13.08
CA GLU A 487 -6.12 -5.35 -13.83
C GLU A 487 -6.01 -3.87 -13.48
N PHE A 488 -7.12 -3.13 -13.53
CA PHE A 488 -7.12 -1.70 -13.20
C PHE A 488 -6.65 -1.43 -11.78
N LEU A 489 -7.10 -2.20 -10.79
CA LEU A 489 -6.69 -2.01 -9.38
C LEU A 489 -5.20 -2.30 -9.18
N ILE A 490 -4.68 -3.35 -9.80
CA ILE A 490 -3.26 -3.68 -9.76
C ILE A 490 -2.45 -2.56 -10.43
N GLY A 491 -2.82 -2.17 -11.66
CA GLY A 491 -2.13 -1.11 -12.40
C GLY A 491 -2.18 0.23 -11.68
N LEU A 492 -3.31 0.57 -11.04
CA LEU A 492 -3.47 1.79 -10.24
C LEU A 492 -2.52 1.81 -9.02
N ALA A 493 -2.42 0.69 -8.30
CA ALA A 493 -1.49 0.57 -7.18
C ALA A 493 -0.04 0.82 -7.63
N PHE A 494 0.37 0.20 -8.73
CA PHE A 494 1.71 0.39 -9.28
C PHE A 494 1.96 1.79 -9.85
N ARG A 495 0.95 2.46 -10.42
CA ARG A 495 1.06 3.87 -10.87
C ARG A 495 1.37 4.82 -9.69
N THR A 496 0.82 4.55 -8.52
CA THR A 496 1.15 5.35 -7.31
C THR A 496 2.59 5.14 -6.84
N ILE A 497 3.17 3.98 -7.05
CA ILE A 497 4.58 3.70 -6.75
C ILE A 497 5.51 4.55 -7.62
N ILE A 498 5.26 4.59 -8.93
CA ILE A 498 6.03 5.42 -9.86
C ILE A 498 5.94 6.91 -9.49
N ARG A 499 4.78 7.39 -9.04
CA ARG A 499 4.64 8.75 -8.52
C ARG A 499 5.65 9.03 -7.42
N ASP A 500 5.74 8.16 -6.43
CA ASP A 500 6.59 8.36 -5.27
C ASP A 500 8.08 8.27 -5.64
N VAL A 501 8.43 7.35 -6.54
CA VAL A 501 9.79 7.20 -7.08
C VAL A 501 10.23 8.46 -7.84
N ILE A 502 9.43 8.92 -8.80
CA ILE A 502 9.76 10.11 -9.60
C ILE A 502 9.87 11.34 -8.70
N TYR A 503 8.94 11.50 -7.74
CA TYR A 503 8.99 12.63 -6.83
C TYR A 503 10.27 12.63 -6.00
N GLN A 504 10.69 11.50 -5.46
CA GLN A 504 11.92 11.39 -4.68
C GLN A 504 13.18 11.54 -5.55
N ALA A 505 13.18 11.00 -6.77
CA ALA A 505 14.28 11.22 -7.73
C ALA A 505 14.46 12.71 -8.01
N GLN A 506 13.37 13.43 -8.28
CA GLN A 506 13.40 14.89 -8.47
C GLN A 506 13.79 15.66 -7.21
N GLU A 507 13.60 15.10 -6.01
CA GLU A 507 14.12 15.68 -4.77
C GLU A 507 15.63 15.65 -4.68
N GLN A 508 16.26 14.65 -5.29
CA GLN A 508 17.71 14.48 -5.30
C GLN A 508 18.36 15.31 -6.41
N ARG A 509 17.75 15.30 -7.59
CA ARG A 509 18.26 15.98 -8.78
C ARG A 509 17.11 16.40 -9.70
N ASP A 510 17.17 17.62 -10.21
CA ASP A 510 16.28 18.04 -11.30
C ASP A 510 16.77 17.43 -12.62
N PHE A 511 15.93 16.55 -13.20
CA PHE A 511 16.20 15.91 -14.49
C PHE A 511 15.70 16.73 -15.69
N GLY A 512 15.08 17.90 -15.45
CA GLY A 512 14.53 18.76 -16.51
C GLY A 512 13.31 18.17 -17.23
N VAL A 513 12.74 17.09 -16.70
CA VAL A 513 11.59 16.36 -17.31
C VAL A 513 10.26 16.98 -16.87
N LEU A 514 10.12 17.29 -15.58
CA LEU A 514 8.90 17.89 -15.06
C LEU A 514 8.85 19.38 -15.33
N LYS A 515 7.67 19.86 -15.76
CA LYS A 515 7.42 21.29 -16.04
C LYS A 515 6.85 22.03 -14.83
N THR A 516 6.23 21.30 -13.90
CA THR A 516 5.67 21.88 -12.68
C THR A 516 6.77 22.20 -11.69
N VAL A 517 6.76 23.46 -11.23
CA VAL A 517 7.71 23.92 -10.20
C VAL A 517 7.28 23.32 -8.85
N ARG A 518 8.24 22.73 -8.16
CA ARG A 518 8.08 22.18 -6.83
C ARG A 518 7.85 23.29 -5.80
N GLY A 519 6.76 23.20 -5.04
CA GLY A 519 6.50 24.07 -3.90
C GLY A 519 6.74 23.31 -2.58
N ASN A 520 7.28 23.98 -1.57
CA ASN A 520 7.53 23.35 -0.26
C ASN A 520 6.27 22.83 0.44
N TRP A 521 5.11 23.41 0.11
CA TRP A 521 3.83 23.12 0.76
C TRP A 521 2.73 22.64 -0.21
N THR A 522 3.09 22.43 -1.48
CA THR A 522 2.12 21.99 -2.50
C THR A 522 2.73 20.88 -3.33
N ARG A 523 2.09 19.71 -3.34
CA ARG A 523 2.51 18.55 -4.12
C ARG A 523 1.49 18.16 -5.20
N THR A 524 0.28 18.71 -5.14
CA THR A 524 -0.80 18.35 -6.05
C THR A 524 -0.43 18.57 -7.53
N ALA A 525 0.20 19.70 -7.89
CA ALA A 525 0.56 19.98 -9.27
C ALA A 525 1.66 19.04 -9.79
N PRO A 526 2.82 18.87 -9.12
CA PRO A 526 3.81 17.89 -9.54
C PRO A 526 3.27 16.45 -9.53
N TYR A 527 2.46 16.05 -8.54
CA TYR A 527 1.88 14.71 -8.55
C TYR A 527 0.95 14.45 -9.73
N ARG A 528 0.15 15.45 -10.13
CA ARG A 528 -0.71 15.34 -11.32
C ARG A 528 0.12 15.15 -12.59
N GLU A 529 1.26 15.82 -12.72
CA GLU A 529 2.17 15.64 -13.84
C GLU A 529 2.83 14.26 -13.79
N ILE A 530 3.35 13.86 -12.62
CA ILE A 530 4.04 12.60 -12.42
C ILE A 530 3.12 11.39 -12.66
N LEU A 531 1.87 11.45 -12.22
CA LEU A 531 0.89 10.35 -12.39
C LEU A 531 0.52 10.06 -13.85
N GLN A 532 0.98 10.88 -14.79
CA GLN A 532 0.86 10.61 -16.23
C GLN A 532 1.96 9.68 -16.75
N PHE A 533 3.04 9.47 -15.99
CA PHE A 533 4.10 8.57 -16.41
C PHE A 533 3.72 7.11 -16.16
N SER A 534 3.80 6.30 -17.20
CA SER A 534 3.84 4.84 -17.11
C SER A 534 5.23 4.36 -16.65
N PHE A 535 5.38 3.08 -16.36
CA PHE A 535 6.69 2.50 -16.06
C PHE A 535 7.66 2.63 -17.24
N MET A 536 7.17 2.38 -18.44
CA MET A 536 8.01 2.51 -19.63
C MET A 536 8.39 3.96 -19.89
N GLU A 537 7.48 4.92 -19.69
CA GLU A 537 7.80 6.35 -19.79
C GLU A 537 8.79 6.79 -18.72
N TYR A 538 8.65 6.31 -17.48
CA TYR A 538 9.65 6.52 -16.43
C TYR A 538 11.01 5.98 -16.83
N PHE A 539 11.07 4.76 -17.37
CA PHE A 539 12.31 4.15 -17.82
C PHE A 539 12.99 5.03 -18.90
N TYR A 540 12.26 5.47 -19.91
CA TYR A 540 12.81 6.27 -20.99
C TYR A 540 13.11 7.73 -20.62
N ALA A 541 12.32 8.32 -19.71
CA ALA A 541 12.49 9.72 -19.32
C ALA A 541 13.51 9.95 -18.20
N PHE A 542 13.74 8.96 -17.34
CA PHE A 542 14.59 9.10 -16.15
C PHE A 542 15.71 8.07 -16.12
N VAL A 543 15.42 6.77 -16.26
CA VAL A 543 16.43 5.71 -16.11
C VAL A 543 17.42 5.75 -17.27
N LEU A 544 16.96 5.67 -18.50
CA LEU A 544 17.85 5.65 -19.68
C LEU A 544 18.75 6.90 -19.77
N PRO A 545 18.25 8.15 -19.63
CA PRO A 545 19.13 9.33 -19.67
C PRO A 545 20.17 9.32 -18.56
N TYR A 546 19.77 8.92 -17.35
CA TYR A 546 20.70 8.85 -16.21
C TYR A 546 21.83 7.85 -16.48
N TYR A 547 21.49 6.64 -16.93
CA TYR A 547 22.51 5.61 -17.21
C TYR A 547 23.36 5.94 -18.44
N ALA A 548 22.81 6.59 -19.45
CA ALA A 548 23.59 7.10 -20.58
C ALA A 548 24.61 8.19 -20.18
N GLU A 549 24.33 8.94 -19.09
CA GLU A 549 25.28 9.93 -18.56
C GLU A 549 26.42 9.27 -17.77
N ILE A 550 26.13 8.25 -16.97
CA ILE A 550 27.12 7.68 -16.01
C ILE A 550 27.82 6.42 -16.54
N ARG A 551 27.29 5.75 -17.57
CA ARG A 551 27.85 4.51 -18.13
C ARG A 551 28.24 4.69 -19.61
N PRO A 552 29.53 4.53 -19.94
CA PRO A 552 30.00 4.69 -21.32
C PRO A 552 29.47 3.65 -22.32
N ASP A 553 29.01 2.51 -21.82
CA ASP A 553 28.43 1.40 -22.58
C ASP A 553 26.93 1.56 -22.88
N VAL A 554 26.31 2.61 -22.36
CA VAL A 554 24.87 2.90 -22.55
C VAL A 554 24.72 4.16 -23.39
N THR A 555 24.05 4.05 -24.53
CA THR A 555 23.72 5.19 -25.40
C THR A 555 22.29 5.69 -25.12
N PHE A 556 22.06 7.00 -25.33
CA PHE A 556 20.71 7.58 -25.20
C PHE A 556 19.90 7.33 -26.49
N ASP A 557 19.60 6.06 -26.76
CA ASP A 557 18.79 5.59 -27.90
C ASP A 557 18.13 4.25 -27.58
N GLU A 558 17.43 3.66 -28.55
CA GLU A 558 16.79 2.35 -28.40
C GLU A 558 17.80 1.21 -28.12
N THR A 559 19.05 1.34 -28.60
CA THR A 559 20.08 0.33 -28.36
C THR A 559 20.50 0.31 -26.90
N GLY A 560 20.74 1.48 -26.31
CA GLY A 560 21.05 1.60 -24.89
C GLY A 560 19.87 1.16 -24.01
N ALA A 561 18.62 1.46 -24.42
CA ALA A 561 17.43 1.01 -23.72
C ALA A 561 17.34 -0.52 -23.72
N GLU A 562 17.53 -1.16 -24.88
CA GLU A 562 17.53 -2.63 -25.01
C GLU A 562 18.67 -3.26 -24.21
N HIS A 563 19.86 -2.65 -24.19
CA HIS A 563 21.00 -3.10 -23.37
C HIS A 563 20.62 -3.14 -21.87
N LEU A 564 20.06 -2.05 -21.34
CA LEU A 564 19.64 -1.99 -19.93
C LEU A 564 18.54 -3.01 -19.62
N LEU A 565 17.50 -3.09 -20.46
CA LEU A 565 16.38 -4.02 -20.26
C LEU A 565 16.81 -5.48 -20.37
N ALA A 566 17.75 -5.81 -21.28
CA ALA A 566 18.30 -7.15 -21.41
C ALA A 566 19.13 -7.55 -20.17
N ALA A 567 19.86 -6.60 -19.57
CA ALA A 567 20.56 -6.86 -18.31
C ALA A 567 19.60 -7.04 -17.10
N CYS A 568 18.36 -6.56 -17.22
CA CYS A 568 17.30 -6.80 -16.23
C CYS A 568 16.50 -8.07 -16.47
N ASP A 569 16.83 -8.88 -17.46
CA ASP A 569 16.22 -10.20 -17.72
C ASP A 569 16.98 -11.30 -16.99
N LEU A 570 16.30 -12.07 -16.15
CA LEU A 570 16.94 -13.16 -15.38
C LEU A 570 17.54 -14.26 -16.26
N ARG A 571 17.07 -14.39 -17.49
CA ARG A 571 17.65 -15.32 -18.47
C ARG A 571 19.10 -15.01 -18.82
N ALA A 572 19.52 -13.76 -18.70
CA ALA A 572 20.92 -13.36 -18.84
C ALA A 572 21.84 -14.02 -17.80
N TYR A 573 21.27 -14.46 -16.69
CA TYR A 573 21.97 -15.07 -15.55
C TYR A 573 21.74 -16.59 -15.44
N ALA A 574 21.10 -17.22 -16.44
CA ALA A 574 20.73 -18.63 -16.42
C ALA A 574 21.88 -19.57 -16.02
N ALA A 575 23.10 -19.34 -16.54
CA ALA A 575 24.28 -20.16 -16.22
C ALA A 575 24.70 -20.13 -14.73
N LYS A 576 24.20 -19.17 -13.96
CA LYS A 576 24.46 -19.02 -12.52
C LYS A 576 23.29 -19.45 -11.66
N LEU A 577 22.09 -19.44 -12.21
CA LEU A 577 20.85 -19.74 -11.51
C LEU A 577 20.41 -21.18 -11.70
N CYS A 578 20.38 -21.64 -12.97
CA CYS A 578 19.92 -22.98 -13.29
C CYS A 578 20.91 -24.03 -12.78
N GLY A 579 20.43 -25.00 -12.00
CA GLY A 579 21.27 -26.05 -11.40
C GLY A 579 22.10 -25.59 -10.18
N ASN A 580 21.94 -24.35 -9.70
CA ASN A 580 22.58 -23.92 -8.47
C ASN A 580 21.77 -24.45 -7.26
N PRO A 581 22.32 -25.37 -6.45
CA PRO A 581 21.57 -26.01 -5.35
C PRO A 581 21.18 -25.05 -4.23
N LYS A 582 21.75 -23.84 -4.21
CA LYS A 582 21.42 -22.80 -3.25
C LYS A 582 20.23 -21.92 -3.67
N VAL A 583 19.62 -22.18 -4.84
CA VAL A 583 18.58 -21.31 -5.39
C VAL A 583 17.27 -22.06 -5.51
N LEU A 584 16.21 -21.51 -4.89
CA LEU A 584 14.85 -22.03 -4.97
C LEU A 584 13.91 -20.96 -5.56
N TYR A 585 13.00 -21.40 -6.40
CA TYR A 585 11.97 -20.57 -7.02
C TYR A 585 10.58 -21.14 -6.75
N PHE A 586 9.68 -20.31 -6.22
CA PHE A 586 8.26 -20.62 -6.08
C PHE A 586 7.45 -19.62 -6.90
N GLY A 587 6.43 -20.09 -7.63
CA GLY A 587 5.59 -19.21 -8.43
C GLY A 587 4.27 -19.83 -8.83
N ASN A 588 3.49 -19.10 -9.60
CA ASN A 588 2.20 -19.51 -10.12
C ASN A 588 2.21 -19.49 -11.64
N LYS A 589 1.72 -20.56 -12.31
CA LYS A 589 1.67 -20.63 -13.78
C LYS A 589 0.78 -19.57 -14.41
N ASN A 590 -0.23 -19.10 -13.68
CA ASN A 590 -1.16 -18.06 -14.12
C ASN A 590 -0.82 -16.66 -13.58
N ASP A 591 0.43 -16.46 -13.15
CA ASP A 591 0.94 -15.14 -12.78
C ASP A 591 1.06 -14.27 -14.03
N SER A 592 0.35 -13.14 -14.06
CA SER A 592 0.31 -12.25 -15.23
C SER A 592 1.64 -11.50 -15.48
N LEU A 593 2.54 -11.45 -14.49
CA LEU A 593 3.88 -10.87 -14.65
C LEU A 593 4.89 -11.85 -15.23
N LEU A 594 4.50 -13.10 -15.44
CA LEU A 594 5.23 -14.10 -16.20
C LEU A 594 4.60 -14.27 -17.59
N SER A 595 5.41 -14.16 -18.63
CA SER A 595 5.00 -14.54 -19.98
C SER A 595 4.92 -16.07 -20.10
N PRO A 596 4.19 -16.61 -21.10
CA PRO A 596 4.26 -18.04 -21.37
C PRO A 596 5.68 -18.56 -21.63
N ALA A 597 6.56 -17.73 -22.18
CA ALA A 597 7.96 -18.06 -22.39
C ALA A 597 8.75 -18.14 -21.07
N ASP A 598 8.42 -17.29 -20.09
CA ASP A 598 9.04 -17.32 -18.77
C ASP A 598 8.64 -18.59 -18.00
N VAL A 599 7.35 -18.94 -18.04
CA VAL A 599 6.86 -20.19 -17.44
C VAL A 599 7.53 -21.41 -18.08
N ALA A 600 7.66 -21.42 -19.40
CA ALA A 600 8.36 -22.49 -20.11
C ALA A 600 9.84 -22.56 -19.69
N TRP A 601 10.53 -21.44 -19.62
CA TRP A 601 11.92 -21.35 -19.18
C TRP A 601 12.13 -21.89 -17.76
N LEU A 602 11.27 -21.52 -16.82
CA LEU A 602 11.28 -22.03 -15.44
C LEU A 602 11.04 -23.55 -15.38
N GLN A 603 10.27 -24.12 -16.33
CA GLN A 603 9.96 -25.54 -16.36
C GLN A 603 11.01 -26.38 -17.08
N THR A 604 11.76 -25.80 -18.02
CA THR A 604 12.66 -26.58 -18.92
C THR A 604 14.15 -26.40 -18.61
N GLU A 605 14.55 -25.19 -18.17
CA GLU A 605 15.97 -24.89 -17.96
C GLU A 605 16.42 -25.06 -16.49
N TRP A 606 15.47 -25.03 -15.56
CA TRP A 606 15.76 -25.22 -14.13
C TRP A 606 15.60 -26.68 -13.74
N SER A 607 16.36 -27.14 -12.75
CA SER A 607 16.17 -28.49 -12.21
C SER A 607 14.85 -28.59 -11.42
N ALA A 608 14.25 -29.76 -11.43
CA ALA A 608 12.93 -29.99 -10.84
C ALA A 608 12.88 -29.79 -9.31
N ASP A 609 14.03 -29.88 -8.64
CA ASP A 609 14.21 -29.63 -7.20
C ASP A 609 14.37 -28.15 -6.85
N GLN A 610 14.61 -27.29 -7.85
CA GLN A 610 14.76 -25.85 -7.66
C GLN A 610 13.45 -25.06 -7.82
N VAL A 611 12.47 -25.58 -8.58
CA VAL A 611 11.30 -24.81 -9.01
C VAL A 611 10.01 -25.52 -8.62
N VAL A 612 9.16 -24.79 -7.90
CA VAL A 612 7.79 -25.19 -7.59
C VAL A 612 6.82 -24.20 -8.24
N LEU A 613 6.05 -24.65 -9.22
CA LEU A 613 5.02 -23.84 -9.88
C LEU A 613 3.63 -24.38 -9.53
N PHE A 614 2.88 -23.59 -8.77
CA PHE A 614 1.47 -23.87 -8.52
C PHE A 614 0.65 -23.57 -9.77
N GLU A 615 -0.44 -24.32 -9.97
CA GLU A 615 -1.30 -24.14 -11.16
C GLU A 615 -1.99 -22.78 -11.16
N ARG A 616 -2.36 -22.26 -9.96
CA ARG A 616 -3.16 -21.05 -9.79
C ARG A 616 -2.71 -20.27 -8.55
N GLY A 617 -3.01 -18.97 -8.56
CA GLY A 617 -2.71 -18.06 -7.46
C GLY A 617 -2.44 -16.63 -7.94
N GLY A 618 -2.35 -16.41 -9.27
CA GLY A 618 -1.95 -15.10 -9.80
C GLY A 618 -0.59 -14.68 -9.28
N HIS A 619 -0.38 -13.39 -9.10
CA HIS A 619 0.86 -12.85 -8.53
C HIS A 619 0.76 -12.79 -6.99
N MET A 620 1.33 -13.78 -6.30
CA MET A 620 1.34 -13.93 -4.83
C MET A 620 -0.03 -14.09 -4.13
N GLY A 621 -1.13 -14.13 -4.87
CA GLY A 621 -2.46 -14.11 -4.26
C GLY A 621 -2.87 -15.39 -3.53
N ASN A 622 -2.12 -16.48 -3.65
CA ASN A 622 -2.33 -17.75 -2.95
C ASN A 622 -1.43 -17.92 -1.71
N LEU A 623 -0.57 -16.96 -1.39
CA LEU A 623 0.38 -17.08 -0.27
C LEU A 623 -0.30 -17.09 1.12
N HIS A 624 -1.55 -16.67 1.22
CA HIS A 624 -2.34 -16.77 2.47
C HIS A 624 -2.82 -18.21 2.75
N ARG A 625 -2.74 -19.12 1.77
CA ARG A 625 -3.30 -20.48 1.85
C ARG A 625 -2.35 -21.43 2.56
N ASP A 626 -2.87 -22.20 3.52
CA ASP A 626 -2.07 -23.15 4.31
C ASP A 626 -1.42 -24.26 3.47
N ASP A 627 -2.12 -24.74 2.42
CA ASP A 627 -1.57 -25.75 1.53
C ASP A 627 -0.35 -25.24 0.73
N VAL A 628 -0.38 -23.99 0.29
CA VAL A 628 0.74 -23.34 -0.41
C VAL A 628 1.92 -23.13 0.55
N GLN A 629 1.63 -22.59 1.74
CA GLN A 629 2.65 -22.35 2.76
C GLN A 629 3.29 -23.66 3.26
N GLY A 630 2.48 -24.71 3.42
CA GLY A 630 2.99 -26.03 3.80
C GLY A 630 3.99 -26.61 2.79
N VAL A 631 3.71 -26.44 1.47
CA VAL A 631 4.64 -26.85 0.41
C VAL A 631 5.93 -26.03 0.46
N ILE A 632 5.84 -24.69 0.57
CA ILE A 632 7.01 -23.80 0.66
C ILE A 632 7.88 -24.20 1.86
N ALA A 633 7.27 -24.38 3.04
CA ALA A 633 7.98 -24.75 4.26
C ALA A 633 8.68 -26.11 4.13
N ALA A 634 8.00 -27.13 3.64
CA ALA A 634 8.57 -28.49 3.47
C ALA A 634 9.79 -28.48 2.52
N VAL A 635 9.74 -27.72 1.42
CA VAL A 635 10.87 -27.61 0.51
C VAL A 635 12.03 -26.86 1.14
N LEU A 636 11.75 -25.78 1.89
CA LEU A 636 12.79 -25.03 2.61
C LEU A 636 13.47 -25.88 3.68
N GLU A 637 12.72 -26.58 4.51
CA GLU A 637 13.24 -27.48 5.55
C GLU A 637 14.12 -28.57 4.92
N HIS A 638 13.69 -29.15 3.78
CA HIS A 638 14.48 -30.14 3.07
C HIS A 638 15.79 -29.57 2.52
N ALA A 639 15.75 -28.37 1.92
CA ALA A 639 16.93 -27.71 1.37
C ALA A 639 17.97 -27.36 2.47
N ILE A 640 17.51 -26.87 3.62
CA ILE A 640 18.35 -26.59 4.80
C ILE A 640 19.01 -27.89 5.30
N ALA A 641 18.24 -28.97 5.46
CA ALA A 641 18.78 -30.26 5.93
C ALA A 641 19.86 -30.84 5.00
N GLN A 642 19.72 -30.70 3.66
CA GLN A 642 20.73 -31.15 2.70
C GLN A 642 22.05 -30.39 2.78
N GLN A 643 22.01 -29.10 3.17
CA GLN A 643 23.23 -28.29 3.30
C GLN A 643 24.03 -28.67 4.55
N THR A 644 23.35 -29.02 5.64
CA THR A 644 24.00 -29.46 6.90
C THR A 644 24.63 -30.85 6.79
N GLU A 645 24.17 -31.73 5.86
CA GLU A 645 24.74 -33.06 5.66
C GLU A 645 25.96 -33.09 4.72
N THR A 646 26.24 -32.01 3.99
CA THR A 646 27.38 -31.93 3.06
C THR A 646 28.58 -31.32 3.78
N PRO A 647 29.62 -32.11 4.17
CA PRO A 647 30.79 -31.56 4.87
C PRO A 647 31.52 -30.57 3.96
N PRO A 648 32.08 -29.48 4.50
CA PRO A 648 32.82 -28.49 3.71
C PRO A 648 33.98 -29.16 2.97
N LYS A 649 34.02 -29.00 1.64
CA LYS A 649 35.12 -29.46 0.78
C LYS A 649 36.39 -28.63 0.97
#